data_9c6e2eafb346f78dcd2f3eb8a513288d
#
_entry.id   9c6e2eafb346f78dcd2f3eb8a513288d
#
_cell.length_a   1.000
_cell.length_b   1.000
_cell.length_c   1.000
_cell.angle_alpha   90.00
_cell.angle_beta   90.00
_cell.angle_gamma   90.00
#
_symmetry.space_group_name_H-M   'P 1'
#
loop_
_entity.id
_entity.type
_entity.pdbx_description
1 polymer ?
#
loop_
_entity_poly.entity_id
_entity_poly.type
_entity_poly.pdbx_seq_one_letter_code
_entity_poly.pdbx_strand_id
1 'polypeptide(L)'
;MKNKFIYALIVLFYCALTPEVSSQEKNIKNLTKLTFGGDNAEAYFSPDGKMLTMQVTNPEIGADCDQIYLLELNKEEYKTSDLKLISTGLGRTTCSFFMPDGQHILYASTHEGNKACPPKPAPRADGKYVWPIYPDFDIYVADLNGNIVKKLTDSPGYDAEAVLSPDGKHIVFTSIRSGDLELWIMNSDGSNQRQLTYGLGYDGGAFFSPDSKKLVFRSSRPQTPEEIKEYKDLLDQGLVMPTNMEIYTMNIDGTDLKQVTHLGKANWSPYFHPSGKKILFSSNHHSTHGYDFQIYSIDTDGTNLKQITYENFFNAFPMFSPDGKKLVFSSNRDGATPHETNVFIADWVDFDEAEFVKDENLKKSISYLASDELEGRLAGSAGERKASEYIFSNLKQLGLKAEIQPFEYSVKLNPHDDPSSGQVNARNVIGYLDNNADKTIVIGAHYDHLGKNEHHHSTEMDSEGLIHNGADDNASGVSAVLELARMFSENEKIEDANFIFAFFSGEEDGLMGSKAFAEDVKEKYPNVVTMINLDMVGRLNKDKALTVGGVGTSPVFPDLIERFKPAGFNIAIDSAGIGPSDHTSFYLKDIPVLFMFTGTHQDYHKPSDDEEKINYNGLRFITDYVFNLSNAIIEENEIPFTETKIQQGRAVPQYKVTLGIMPGYADTGDGLHVDGVVSGKAADLAGIKQGDIITKIGECPVKEVYSYMDCLAELNSGDEKEVIILRDGKEIKLNVKF
;
A
#
# COMPACT_ATOMS: atom_id res chain seq x y z
N MET A 1 77.91 -4.17 25.80
CA MET A 1 77.51 -3.03 25.03
C MET A 1 77.09 -3.54 23.63
N LYS A 2 75.91 -3.99 23.46
CA LYS A 2 75.30 -4.25 22.13
C LYS A 2 73.73 -4.15 22.28
N ASN A 3 73.14 -3.09 21.77
CA ASN A 3 71.73 -2.90 21.70
C ASN A 3 71.14 -3.92 20.71
N LYS A 4 70.13 -4.67 21.09
CA LYS A 4 69.26 -5.45 20.21
C LYS A 4 67.93 -4.72 20.09
N PHE A 5 67.68 -4.15 18.92
CA PHE A 5 66.36 -3.69 18.50
C PHE A 5 65.51 -4.91 18.13
N ILE A 6 64.40 -5.06 18.84
CA ILE A 6 63.32 -6.01 18.48
C ILE A 6 62.34 -5.24 17.63
N TYR A 7 62.23 -5.58 16.35
CA TYR A 7 61.13 -5.14 15.45
C TYR A 7 59.93 -6.03 15.73
N ALA A 8 58.91 -5.45 16.35
CA ALA A 8 57.57 -6.06 16.38
C ALA A 8 56.88 -5.81 15.06
N LEU A 9 56.62 -6.88 14.31
CA LEU A 9 55.83 -6.87 13.08
C LEU A 9 54.34 -6.81 13.51
N ILE A 10 53.73 -5.63 13.37
CA ILE A 10 52.26 -5.49 13.48
C ILE A 10 51.68 -5.90 12.12
N VAL A 11 51.11 -7.10 12.05
CA VAL A 11 50.27 -7.55 10.94
C VAL A 11 48.89 -6.91 11.13
N LEU A 12 48.63 -5.83 10.40
CA LEU A 12 47.29 -5.28 10.25
C LEU A 12 46.46 -6.25 9.42
N PHE A 13 45.58 -6.98 10.07
CA PHE A 13 44.48 -7.66 9.41
C PHE A 13 43.51 -6.57 8.88
N TYR A 14 43.59 -6.28 7.62
CA TYR A 14 42.52 -5.61 6.92
C TYR A 14 41.37 -6.61 6.80
N CYS A 15 40.42 -6.58 7.75
CA CYS A 15 39.08 -7.09 7.49
C CYS A 15 38.51 -6.20 6.39
N ALA A 16 38.47 -6.70 5.17
CA ALA A 16 37.62 -6.16 4.16
C ALA A 16 36.19 -6.29 4.68
N LEU A 17 35.64 -5.19 5.17
CA LEU A 17 34.21 -5.03 5.33
C LEU A 17 33.64 -5.10 3.92
N THR A 18 33.15 -6.27 3.53
CA THR A 18 32.18 -6.36 2.45
C THR A 18 31.03 -5.47 2.86
N PRO A 19 30.57 -4.51 2.03
CA PRO A 19 29.38 -3.77 2.36
C PRO A 19 28.26 -4.78 2.56
N GLU A 20 27.62 -4.75 3.72
CA GLU A 20 26.35 -5.45 3.94
C GLU A 20 25.41 -4.96 2.85
N VAL A 21 25.04 -5.86 1.95
CA VAL A 21 23.98 -5.64 0.97
C VAL A 21 22.78 -5.15 1.77
N SER A 22 22.26 -4.00 1.38
CA SER A 22 21.14 -3.32 2.03
C SER A 22 20.07 -4.35 2.43
N SER A 23 19.69 -4.33 3.69
CA SER A 23 18.71 -5.24 4.29
C SER A 23 17.29 -5.13 3.67
N GLN A 24 17.12 -4.33 2.63
CA GLN A 24 15.84 -4.02 2.00
C GLN A 24 15.38 -5.05 0.95
N GLU A 25 16.29 -5.67 0.17
CA GLU A 25 15.92 -6.65 -0.87
C GLU A 25 15.78 -8.08 -0.32
N LYS A 26 14.90 -8.26 0.65
CA LYS A 26 14.75 -9.52 1.40
C LYS A 26 14.40 -10.74 0.53
N ASN A 27 13.69 -10.52 -0.57
CA ASN A 27 13.24 -11.57 -1.48
C ASN A 27 14.30 -12.01 -2.50
N ILE A 28 15.44 -11.29 -2.59
CA ILE A 28 16.50 -11.53 -3.58
C ILE A 28 17.79 -11.92 -2.84
N LYS A 29 18.36 -13.10 -3.16
CA LYS A 29 19.65 -13.55 -2.63
C LYS A 29 20.53 -14.09 -3.74
N ASN A 30 21.84 -14.16 -3.50
CA ASN A 30 22.82 -14.76 -4.42
C ASN A 30 22.71 -14.21 -5.84
N LEU A 31 22.60 -12.88 -5.94
CA LEU A 31 22.43 -12.17 -7.20
C LEU A 31 23.67 -12.37 -8.12
N THR A 32 23.42 -12.80 -9.36
CA THR A 32 24.46 -13.03 -10.37
C THR A 32 24.13 -12.25 -11.63
N LYS A 33 25.11 -11.48 -12.14
CA LYS A 33 25.04 -10.79 -13.41
C LYS A 33 25.31 -11.77 -14.56
N LEU A 34 24.42 -11.84 -15.55
CA LEU A 34 24.47 -12.81 -16.64
C LEU A 34 24.96 -12.21 -17.97
N THR A 35 24.74 -10.91 -18.19
CA THR A 35 25.09 -10.20 -19.42
C THR A 35 25.95 -8.98 -19.15
N PHE A 36 26.67 -8.51 -20.18
CA PHE A 36 27.64 -7.42 -20.06
C PHE A 36 27.65 -6.56 -21.31
N GLY A 37 27.47 -5.26 -21.15
CA GLY A 37 27.44 -4.27 -22.22
C GLY A 37 26.16 -4.25 -23.04
N GLY A 38 25.81 -3.08 -23.59
CA GLY A 38 24.58 -2.87 -24.37
C GLY A 38 23.31 -2.81 -23.56
N ASP A 39 22.17 -3.10 -24.22
CA ASP A 39 20.83 -3.20 -23.64
C ASP A 39 20.38 -4.65 -23.72
N ASN A 40 20.25 -5.31 -22.56
CA ASN A 40 19.86 -6.70 -22.44
C ASN A 40 18.59 -6.76 -21.55
N ALA A 41 17.49 -7.28 -22.09
CA ALA A 41 16.22 -7.26 -21.42
C ALA A 41 15.35 -8.47 -21.77
N GLU A 42 14.21 -8.58 -21.09
CA GLU A 42 13.15 -9.57 -21.39
C GLU A 42 13.69 -11.01 -21.45
N ALA A 43 14.32 -11.44 -20.34
CA ALA A 43 14.89 -12.78 -20.26
C ALA A 43 13.85 -13.77 -19.72
N TYR A 44 13.66 -14.89 -20.43
CA TYR A 44 12.65 -15.89 -20.13
C TYR A 44 13.25 -17.30 -20.06
N PHE A 45 12.88 -18.08 -19.04
CA PHE A 45 13.38 -19.42 -18.82
C PHE A 45 12.87 -20.45 -19.84
N SER A 46 13.74 -21.42 -20.17
CA SER A 46 13.30 -22.67 -20.79
C SER A 46 12.42 -23.50 -19.82
N PRO A 47 11.56 -24.42 -20.34
CA PRO A 47 10.70 -25.24 -19.51
C PRO A 47 11.43 -26.10 -18.46
N ASP A 48 12.70 -26.44 -18.70
CA ASP A 48 13.55 -27.19 -17.75
C ASP A 48 14.40 -26.27 -16.85
N GLY A 49 14.30 -24.94 -17.00
CA GLY A 49 15.01 -23.94 -16.22
C GLY A 49 16.50 -23.83 -16.48
N LYS A 50 17.03 -24.47 -17.54
CA LYS A 50 18.48 -24.52 -17.79
C LYS A 50 18.97 -23.50 -18.80
N MET A 51 18.09 -22.82 -19.50
CA MET A 51 18.41 -21.82 -20.51
C MET A 51 17.54 -20.58 -20.30
N LEU A 52 18.06 -19.44 -20.80
CA LEU A 52 17.30 -18.20 -20.96
C LEU A 52 17.31 -17.82 -22.43
N THR A 53 16.18 -17.34 -22.93
CA THR A 53 16.11 -16.52 -24.14
C THR A 53 15.96 -15.09 -23.73
N MET A 54 16.56 -14.13 -24.47
CA MET A 54 16.53 -12.72 -24.12
C MET A 54 16.71 -11.82 -25.34
N GLN A 55 16.24 -10.59 -25.22
CA GLN A 55 16.42 -9.52 -26.18
C GLN A 55 17.74 -8.78 -25.91
N VAL A 56 18.57 -8.61 -26.93
CA VAL A 56 19.89 -7.98 -26.82
C VAL A 56 20.08 -6.95 -27.93
N THR A 57 20.44 -5.74 -27.55
CA THR A 57 21.07 -4.72 -28.43
C THR A 57 22.47 -4.46 -27.91
N ASN A 58 23.50 -4.91 -28.65
CA ASN A 58 24.90 -4.69 -28.28
C ASN A 58 25.75 -4.63 -29.57
N PRO A 59 26.16 -3.43 -30.02
CA PRO A 59 26.98 -3.26 -31.23
C PRO A 59 28.34 -3.97 -31.16
N GLU A 60 28.88 -4.20 -29.95
CA GLU A 60 30.18 -4.89 -29.80
C GLU A 60 30.13 -6.35 -30.26
N ILE A 61 28.96 -6.97 -30.27
CA ILE A 61 28.73 -8.33 -30.75
C ILE A 61 27.96 -8.37 -32.08
N GLY A 62 27.82 -7.22 -32.75
CA GLY A 62 27.14 -7.10 -34.02
C GLY A 62 25.62 -7.04 -33.97
N ALA A 63 25.04 -6.80 -32.79
CA ALA A 63 23.58 -6.60 -32.59
C ALA A 63 23.29 -5.10 -32.55
N ASP A 64 23.19 -4.43 -33.71
CA ASP A 64 22.92 -3.00 -33.82
C ASP A 64 21.50 -2.61 -33.44
N CYS A 65 20.57 -3.56 -33.43
CA CYS A 65 19.24 -3.45 -32.84
C CYS A 65 18.81 -4.80 -32.21
N ASP A 66 17.69 -4.77 -31.54
CA ASP A 66 17.21 -5.91 -30.75
C ASP A 66 17.20 -7.20 -31.56
N GLN A 67 17.93 -8.18 -31.09
CA GLN A 67 17.99 -9.56 -31.59
C GLN A 67 17.76 -10.53 -30.43
N ILE A 68 17.32 -11.75 -30.73
CA ILE A 68 17.09 -12.78 -29.70
C ILE A 68 18.32 -13.66 -29.56
N TYR A 69 18.78 -13.75 -28.31
CA TYR A 69 19.92 -14.59 -27.92
C TYR A 69 19.50 -15.64 -26.91
N LEU A 70 20.25 -16.74 -26.89
CA LEU A 70 20.15 -17.82 -25.93
C LEU A 70 21.34 -17.79 -24.97
N LEU A 71 21.11 -18.08 -23.69
CA LEU A 71 22.12 -18.29 -22.67
C LEU A 71 21.87 -19.60 -21.94
N GLU A 72 22.86 -20.49 -21.85
CA GLU A 72 22.81 -21.69 -21.02
C GLU A 72 23.21 -21.37 -19.57
N LEU A 73 22.39 -21.81 -18.59
CA LEU A 73 22.61 -21.58 -17.16
C LEU A 73 23.42 -22.71 -16.52
N ASN A 74 24.66 -22.90 -16.99
CA ASN A 74 25.52 -24.03 -16.58
C ASN A 74 26.91 -23.60 -16.09
N LYS A 75 27.10 -22.30 -15.78
CA LYS A 75 28.40 -21.71 -15.41
C LYS A 75 28.32 -20.98 -14.07
N GLU A 76 29.46 -20.83 -13.42
CA GLU A 76 29.61 -19.97 -12.25
C GLU A 76 29.85 -18.52 -12.63
N GLU A 77 30.53 -18.28 -13.75
CA GLU A 77 30.80 -16.95 -14.32
C GLU A 77 30.38 -16.89 -15.77
N TYR A 78 29.74 -15.78 -16.16
CA TYR A 78 29.22 -15.55 -17.51
C TYR A 78 30.01 -14.45 -18.22
N LYS A 79 30.00 -14.49 -19.57
CA LYS A 79 30.63 -13.52 -20.45
C LYS A 79 29.74 -13.25 -21.65
N THR A 80 29.91 -12.10 -22.30
CA THR A 80 29.19 -11.75 -23.54
C THR A 80 29.33 -12.82 -24.63
N SER A 81 30.48 -13.52 -24.70
CA SER A 81 30.72 -14.63 -25.65
C SER A 81 29.89 -15.89 -25.38
N ASP A 82 29.17 -15.97 -24.27
CA ASP A 82 28.29 -17.08 -23.93
C ASP A 82 26.90 -16.94 -24.56
N LEU A 83 26.60 -15.75 -25.06
CA LEU A 83 25.35 -15.47 -25.76
C LEU A 83 25.40 -16.07 -27.18
N LYS A 84 24.39 -16.87 -27.53
CA LYS A 84 24.22 -17.46 -28.86
C LYS A 84 23.03 -16.79 -29.55
N LEU A 85 23.30 -16.17 -30.73
CA LEU A 85 22.25 -15.61 -31.58
C LEU A 85 21.31 -16.73 -32.07
N ILE A 86 20.01 -16.55 -31.91
CA ILE A 86 18.96 -17.50 -32.35
C ILE A 86 17.84 -16.83 -33.16
N SER A 87 17.84 -15.51 -33.33
CA SER A 87 17.07 -14.84 -34.36
C SER A 87 17.87 -14.75 -35.65
N THR A 88 17.24 -14.28 -36.73
CA THR A 88 17.89 -14.21 -38.08
C THR A 88 19.05 -13.24 -38.15
N GLY A 89 19.26 -12.35 -37.19
CA GLY A 89 20.20 -11.24 -37.27
C GLY A 89 19.73 -10.12 -38.21
N LEU A 90 18.53 -10.23 -38.76
CA LEU A 90 17.94 -9.28 -39.70
C LEU A 90 16.72 -8.60 -39.08
N GLY A 91 16.46 -7.34 -39.49
CA GLY A 91 15.35 -6.55 -38.96
C GLY A 91 15.51 -6.29 -37.48
N ARG A 92 14.39 -6.07 -36.79
CA ARG A 92 14.29 -5.96 -35.34
C ARG A 92 13.48 -7.13 -34.81
N THR A 93 13.86 -7.67 -33.68
CA THR A 93 13.11 -8.72 -32.98
C THR A 93 12.65 -8.25 -31.61
N THR A 94 11.64 -8.88 -31.02
CA THR A 94 11.19 -8.59 -29.66
C THR A 94 10.49 -9.80 -29.04
N CYS A 95 10.43 -9.84 -27.69
CA CYS A 95 9.59 -10.71 -26.89
C CYS A 95 9.68 -12.19 -27.34
N SER A 96 10.72 -12.86 -26.95
CA SER A 96 10.88 -14.29 -27.22
C SER A 96 10.35 -15.15 -26.09
N PHE A 97 9.86 -16.36 -26.39
CA PHE A 97 9.40 -17.32 -25.38
C PHE A 97 9.66 -18.74 -25.82
N PHE A 98 9.97 -19.67 -24.89
CA PHE A 98 10.19 -21.06 -25.23
C PHE A 98 8.87 -21.79 -25.53
N MET A 99 8.92 -22.70 -26.53
CA MET A 99 7.87 -23.68 -26.74
C MET A 99 7.99 -24.82 -25.72
N PRO A 100 6.91 -25.61 -25.46
CA PRO A 100 6.91 -26.62 -24.39
C PRO A 100 7.93 -27.74 -24.57
N ASP A 101 8.38 -27.96 -25.80
CA ASP A 101 9.37 -28.99 -26.13
C ASP A 101 10.81 -28.58 -25.75
N GLY A 102 11.01 -27.31 -25.37
CA GLY A 102 12.33 -26.76 -25.05
C GLY A 102 13.33 -26.77 -26.22
N GLN A 103 12.88 -27.06 -27.45
CA GLN A 103 13.70 -27.12 -28.66
C GLN A 103 13.36 -26.00 -29.65
N HIS A 104 12.25 -25.33 -29.41
CA HIS A 104 11.79 -24.20 -30.24
C HIS A 104 11.50 -23.00 -29.36
N ILE A 105 11.62 -21.82 -29.98
CA ILE A 105 11.20 -20.54 -29.41
C ILE A 105 10.21 -19.84 -30.34
N LEU A 106 9.35 -19.04 -29.79
CA LEU A 106 8.59 -18.04 -30.54
C LEU A 106 9.19 -16.64 -30.28
N TYR A 107 9.12 -15.77 -31.28
CA TYR A 107 9.49 -14.34 -31.17
C TYR A 107 8.83 -13.54 -32.28
N ALA A 108 8.69 -12.24 -32.07
CA ALA A 108 8.24 -11.32 -33.12
C ALA A 108 9.43 -10.70 -33.87
N SER A 109 9.29 -10.49 -35.18
CA SER A 109 10.36 -9.94 -36.02
C SER A 109 9.83 -9.17 -37.23
N THR A 110 10.58 -8.13 -37.63
CA THR A 110 10.31 -7.34 -38.84
C THR A 110 11.07 -7.83 -40.07
N HIS A 111 11.86 -8.91 -39.99
CA HIS A 111 12.87 -9.30 -41.00
C HIS A 111 12.33 -9.61 -42.39
N GLU A 112 11.07 -10.04 -42.51
CA GLU A 112 10.43 -10.28 -43.81
C GLU A 112 10.03 -8.96 -44.51
N GLY A 113 9.46 -8.00 -43.74
CA GLY A 113 9.09 -6.69 -44.27
C GLY A 113 10.32 -5.80 -44.50
N ASN A 114 11.28 -5.81 -43.58
CA ASN A 114 12.53 -5.05 -43.70
C ASN A 114 13.71 -5.79 -43.06
N LYS A 115 14.71 -6.10 -43.88
CA LYS A 115 15.96 -6.75 -43.42
C LYS A 115 16.88 -5.83 -42.61
N ALA A 116 16.78 -4.52 -42.80
CA ALA A 116 17.54 -3.54 -42.06
C ALA A 116 16.87 -3.27 -40.71
N CYS A 117 17.65 -2.87 -39.70
CA CYS A 117 17.13 -2.38 -38.45
C CYS A 117 16.23 -1.15 -38.68
N PRO A 118 14.95 -1.18 -38.30
CA PRO A 118 14.09 -0.02 -38.48
C PRO A 118 14.58 1.16 -37.62
N PRO A 119 14.47 2.40 -38.11
CA PRO A 119 15.00 3.57 -37.44
C PRO A 119 14.25 3.81 -36.13
N LYS A 120 14.98 4.18 -35.08
CA LYS A 120 14.35 4.65 -33.83
C LYS A 120 13.64 6.00 -34.07
N PRO A 121 12.50 6.26 -33.46
CA PRO A 121 11.86 7.56 -33.53
C PRO A 121 12.78 8.67 -33.04
N ALA A 122 12.76 9.82 -33.69
CA ALA A 122 13.47 11.00 -33.19
C ALA A 122 12.91 11.43 -31.83
N PRO A 123 13.77 11.94 -30.91
CA PRO A 123 13.28 12.52 -29.67
C PRO A 123 12.22 13.58 -29.95
N ARG A 124 11.11 13.52 -29.25
CA ARG A 124 10.01 14.47 -29.42
C ARG A 124 10.38 15.84 -28.87
N ALA A 125 9.92 16.88 -29.52
CA ALA A 125 10.15 18.26 -29.09
C ALA A 125 9.48 18.58 -27.75
N ASP A 126 8.41 17.85 -27.38
CA ASP A 126 7.69 17.97 -26.10
C ASP A 126 8.33 17.13 -24.97
N GLY A 127 9.44 16.42 -25.26
CA GLY A 127 10.16 15.59 -24.30
C GLY A 127 9.47 14.30 -23.90
N LYS A 128 8.30 13.99 -24.45
CA LYS A 128 7.55 12.78 -24.12
C LYS A 128 8.22 11.52 -24.66
N TYR A 129 8.26 10.48 -23.85
CA TYR A 129 8.79 9.18 -24.24
C TYR A 129 7.74 8.37 -24.99
N VAL A 130 8.13 7.81 -26.15
CA VAL A 130 7.25 7.02 -27.03
C VAL A 130 7.91 5.73 -27.48
N TRP A 131 7.08 4.71 -27.70
CA TRP A 131 7.46 3.45 -28.35
C TRP A 131 6.97 3.42 -29.79
N PRO A 132 7.79 2.96 -30.75
CA PRO A 132 7.34 2.74 -32.11
C PRO A 132 6.57 1.44 -32.26
N ILE A 133 5.51 1.49 -33.04
CA ILE A 133 4.72 0.33 -33.48
C ILE A 133 5.08 0.07 -34.93
N TYR A 134 6.07 -0.82 -35.15
CA TYR A 134 6.51 -1.15 -36.50
C TYR A 134 5.52 -2.08 -37.18
N PRO A 135 4.99 -1.75 -38.37
CA PRO A 135 3.90 -2.49 -39.01
C PRO A 135 4.34 -3.84 -39.61
N ASP A 136 5.64 -4.11 -39.66
CA ASP A 136 6.21 -5.33 -40.24
C ASP A 136 6.44 -6.44 -39.22
N PHE A 137 6.01 -6.27 -37.95
CA PHE A 137 6.16 -7.31 -36.96
C PHE A 137 5.16 -8.44 -37.16
N ASP A 138 5.70 -9.64 -37.36
CA ASP A 138 4.97 -10.91 -37.34
C ASP A 138 5.61 -11.87 -36.33
N ILE A 139 4.87 -12.88 -35.91
CA ILE A 139 5.28 -13.89 -34.92
C ILE A 139 5.78 -15.14 -35.63
N TYR A 140 6.96 -15.60 -35.25
CA TYR A 140 7.65 -16.76 -35.82
C TYR A 140 7.98 -17.80 -34.75
N VAL A 141 8.06 -19.06 -35.15
CA VAL A 141 8.67 -20.15 -34.40
C VAL A 141 10.00 -20.52 -35.06
N ALA A 142 11.06 -20.58 -34.28
CA ALA A 142 12.38 -21.00 -34.73
C ALA A 142 12.95 -22.11 -33.86
N ASP A 143 13.85 -22.91 -34.42
CA ASP A 143 14.65 -23.86 -33.65
C ASP A 143 15.80 -23.15 -32.90
N LEU A 144 16.45 -23.86 -31.96
CA LEU A 144 17.57 -23.30 -31.19
C LEU A 144 18.86 -23.08 -32.02
N ASN A 145 18.84 -23.37 -33.34
CA ASN A 145 19.89 -23.03 -34.27
C ASN A 145 19.58 -21.78 -35.10
N GLY A 146 18.40 -21.17 -34.87
CA GLY A 146 17.98 -19.96 -35.55
C GLY A 146 17.23 -20.18 -36.87
N ASN A 147 16.92 -21.42 -37.24
CA ASN A 147 16.10 -21.71 -38.41
C ASN A 147 14.64 -21.46 -38.13
N ILE A 148 13.98 -20.62 -38.93
CA ILE A 148 12.55 -20.42 -38.87
C ILE A 148 11.84 -21.70 -39.29
N VAL A 149 10.98 -22.21 -38.42
CA VAL A 149 10.18 -23.42 -38.62
C VAL A 149 8.77 -23.06 -39.09
N LYS A 150 8.22 -21.96 -38.57
CA LYS A 150 6.87 -21.54 -38.88
C LYS A 150 6.64 -20.04 -38.69
N LYS A 151 5.83 -19.43 -39.55
CA LYS A 151 5.23 -18.13 -39.36
C LYS A 151 3.82 -18.32 -38.77
N LEU A 152 3.49 -17.67 -37.66
CA LEU A 152 2.21 -17.84 -36.95
C LEU A 152 1.19 -16.75 -37.29
N THR A 153 1.65 -15.55 -37.63
CA THR A 153 0.79 -14.41 -38.05
C THR A 153 1.23 -13.90 -39.41
N ASP A 154 0.28 -13.34 -40.15
CA ASP A 154 0.51 -12.76 -41.49
C ASP A 154 -0.53 -11.65 -41.77
N SER A 155 -1.00 -10.98 -40.72
CA SER A 155 -1.95 -9.87 -40.84
C SER A 155 -1.19 -8.57 -41.02
N PRO A 156 -1.70 -7.64 -41.84
CA PRO A 156 -1.09 -6.32 -41.94
C PRO A 156 -1.06 -5.60 -40.57
N GLY A 157 0.08 -5.04 -40.23
CA GLY A 157 0.27 -4.28 -39.01
C GLY A 157 1.13 -5.01 -37.97
N TYR A 158 1.06 -4.53 -36.74
CA TYR A 158 1.88 -5.00 -35.61
C TYR A 158 1.27 -6.25 -34.98
N ASP A 159 1.98 -7.36 -35.02
CA ASP A 159 1.71 -8.59 -34.26
C ASP A 159 2.97 -8.95 -33.46
N ALA A 160 2.96 -8.74 -32.13
CA ALA A 160 4.10 -8.96 -31.27
C ALA A 160 3.73 -9.31 -29.81
N GLU A 161 4.71 -9.33 -28.91
CA GLU A 161 4.54 -9.60 -27.47
C GLU A 161 3.88 -10.96 -27.19
N ALA A 162 4.26 -11.98 -27.96
CA ALA A 162 3.68 -13.28 -27.93
C ALA A 162 4.21 -14.12 -26.77
N VAL A 163 3.30 -14.70 -25.97
CA VAL A 163 3.61 -15.57 -24.83
C VAL A 163 2.76 -16.83 -24.90
N LEU A 164 3.39 -17.99 -24.62
CA LEU A 164 2.74 -19.29 -24.58
C LEU A 164 2.16 -19.58 -23.19
N SER A 165 0.98 -20.21 -23.14
CA SER A 165 0.38 -20.68 -21.90
C SER A 165 1.20 -21.83 -21.27
N PRO A 166 1.28 -21.96 -19.93
CA PRO A 166 1.99 -23.06 -19.25
C PRO A 166 1.52 -24.46 -19.68
N ASP A 167 0.26 -24.63 -20.05
CA ASP A 167 -0.27 -25.91 -20.57
C ASP A 167 0.07 -26.15 -22.05
N GLY A 168 0.76 -25.23 -22.70
CA GLY A 168 1.23 -25.33 -24.09
C GLY A 168 0.17 -25.22 -25.17
N LYS A 169 -1.07 -24.84 -24.85
CA LYS A 169 -2.18 -24.87 -25.81
C LYS A 169 -2.44 -23.55 -26.51
N HIS A 170 -2.16 -22.43 -25.86
CA HIS A 170 -2.53 -21.10 -26.34
C HIS A 170 -1.35 -20.13 -26.39
N ILE A 171 -1.38 -19.22 -27.33
CA ILE A 171 -0.49 -18.06 -27.41
C ILE A 171 -1.33 -16.81 -27.28
N VAL A 172 -1.02 -15.93 -26.32
CA VAL A 172 -1.55 -14.58 -26.25
C VAL A 172 -0.56 -13.62 -26.90
N PHE A 173 -1.03 -12.61 -27.62
CA PHE A 173 -0.20 -11.63 -28.31
C PHE A 173 -0.91 -10.29 -28.47
N THR A 174 -0.15 -9.22 -28.71
CA THR A 174 -0.68 -7.89 -29.00
C THR A 174 -0.77 -7.69 -30.50
N SER A 175 -1.92 -7.17 -30.98
CA SER A 175 -2.15 -6.93 -32.41
C SER A 175 -2.90 -5.62 -32.65
N ILE A 176 -2.54 -4.91 -33.73
CA ILE A 176 -3.22 -3.68 -34.18
C ILE A 176 -4.31 -3.93 -35.23
N ARG A 177 -4.54 -5.17 -35.65
CA ARG A 177 -5.45 -5.52 -36.75
C ARG A 177 -6.90 -5.09 -36.58
N SER A 178 -7.33 -4.82 -35.33
CA SER A 178 -8.66 -4.27 -35.02
C SER A 178 -8.74 -2.74 -35.14
N GLY A 179 -7.62 -2.07 -35.41
CA GLY A 179 -7.50 -0.61 -35.48
C GLY A 179 -7.02 0.03 -34.17
N ASP A 180 -6.79 -0.77 -33.12
CA ASP A 180 -6.17 -0.39 -31.84
C ASP A 180 -5.26 -1.53 -31.37
N LEU A 181 -4.40 -1.25 -30.38
CA LEU A 181 -3.51 -2.24 -29.78
C LEU A 181 -4.26 -3.07 -28.75
N GLU A 182 -4.67 -4.25 -29.15
CA GLU A 182 -5.52 -5.15 -28.39
C GLU A 182 -4.85 -6.50 -28.16
N LEU A 183 -5.26 -7.21 -27.10
CA LEU A 183 -4.85 -8.58 -26.88
C LEU A 183 -5.65 -9.54 -27.75
N TRP A 184 -4.93 -10.45 -28.37
CA TRP A 184 -5.45 -11.56 -29.17
C TRP A 184 -4.93 -12.87 -28.61
N ILE A 185 -5.66 -13.96 -28.82
CA ILE A 185 -5.26 -15.30 -28.46
C ILE A 185 -5.44 -16.24 -29.65
N MET A 186 -4.53 -17.23 -29.76
CA MET A 186 -4.56 -18.27 -30.78
C MET A 186 -4.17 -19.61 -30.17
N ASN A 187 -4.43 -20.70 -30.87
CA ASN A 187 -3.84 -22.00 -30.54
C ASN A 187 -2.30 -21.95 -30.71
N SER A 188 -1.57 -22.82 -30.05
CA SER A 188 -0.10 -22.86 -30.13
C SER A 188 0.44 -23.16 -31.55
N ASP A 189 -0.43 -23.67 -32.43
CA ASP A 189 -0.12 -23.88 -33.85
C ASP A 189 -0.42 -22.66 -34.75
N GLY A 190 -0.85 -21.53 -34.20
CA GLY A 190 -1.23 -20.31 -34.92
C GLY A 190 -2.67 -20.27 -35.42
N SER A 191 -3.43 -21.35 -35.27
CA SER A 191 -4.83 -21.41 -35.69
C SER A 191 -5.78 -20.74 -34.67
N ASN A 192 -7.01 -20.51 -35.09
CA ASN A 192 -8.11 -20.03 -34.23
C ASN A 192 -7.83 -18.69 -33.53
N GLN A 193 -7.28 -17.73 -34.27
CA GLN A 193 -6.98 -16.39 -33.76
C GLN A 193 -8.26 -15.60 -33.44
N ARG A 194 -8.38 -15.08 -32.22
CA ARG A 194 -9.50 -14.26 -31.79
C ARG A 194 -9.10 -13.13 -30.87
N GLN A 195 -9.81 -12.01 -30.94
CA GLN A 195 -9.60 -10.86 -30.08
C GLN A 195 -10.12 -11.12 -28.66
N LEU A 196 -9.41 -10.59 -27.66
CA LEU A 196 -9.78 -10.69 -26.24
C LEU A 196 -10.20 -9.35 -25.63
N THR A 197 -9.57 -8.25 -26.01
CA THR A 197 -9.85 -6.91 -25.48
C THR A 197 -10.41 -6.01 -26.56
N TYR A 198 -11.21 -4.98 -26.18
CA TYR A 198 -11.98 -4.15 -27.08
C TYR A 198 -12.05 -2.68 -26.63
N GLY A 199 -11.20 -2.27 -25.70
CA GLY A 199 -11.21 -0.91 -25.15
C GLY A 199 -10.31 0.04 -25.93
N LEU A 200 -10.60 1.34 -25.91
CA LEU A 200 -9.65 2.32 -26.42
C LEU A 200 -8.41 2.37 -25.52
N GLY A 201 -7.23 2.21 -26.11
CA GLY A 201 -5.95 2.26 -25.41
C GLY A 201 -5.06 1.07 -25.75
N TYR A 202 -3.85 1.05 -25.18
CA TYR A 202 -2.90 0.00 -25.45
C TYR A 202 -3.04 -1.14 -24.43
N ASP A 203 -3.46 -2.31 -24.89
CA ASP A 203 -3.43 -3.57 -24.15
C ASP A 203 -2.27 -4.44 -24.63
N GLY A 204 -1.33 -4.78 -23.76
CA GLY A 204 -0.15 -5.54 -24.19
C GLY A 204 0.69 -6.15 -23.07
N GLY A 205 1.74 -6.88 -23.46
CA GLY A 205 2.67 -7.53 -22.54
C GLY A 205 1.99 -8.52 -21.60
N ALA A 206 1.13 -9.37 -22.14
CA ALA A 206 0.33 -10.29 -21.36
C ALA A 206 1.08 -11.58 -21.01
N PHE A 207 0.85 -12.08 -19.79
CA PHE A 207 1.33 -13.38 -19.32
C PHE A 207 0.20 -14.21 -18.75
N PHE A 208 0.31 -15.52 -18.87
CA PHE A 208 -0.66 -16.46 -18.29
C PHE A 208 -0.43 -16.69 -16.81
N SER A 209 -1.51 -16.99 -16.07
CA SER A 209 -1.43 -17.55 -14.73
C SER A 209 -0.83 -18.97 -14.77
N PRO A 210 -0.23 -19.46 -13.64
CA PRO A 210 0.36 -20.79 -13.59
C PRO A 210 -0.60 -21.93 -13.97
N ASP A 211 -1.90 -21.76 -13.74
CA ASP A 211 -2.96 -22.72 -14.10
C ASP A 211 -3.51 -22.52 -15.52
N SER A 212 -2.96 -21.61 -16.30
CA SER A 212 -3.35 -21.28 -17.68
C SER A 212 -4.78 -20.75 -17.84
N LYS A 213 -5.44 -20.27 -16.77
CA LYS A 213 -6.85 -19.84 -16.83
C LYS A 213 -7.03 -18.33 -16.87
N LYS A 214 -6.04 -17.57 -16.45
CA LYS A 214 -6.08 -16.10 -16.41
C LYS A 214 -4.91 -15.50 -17.16
N LEU A 215 -5.08 -14.25 -17.52
CA LEU A 215 -4.03 -13.37 -18.07
C LEU A 215 -3.80 -12.21 -17.11
N VAL A 216 -2.56 -11.75 -17.02
CA VAL A 216 -2.16 -10.47 -16.46
C VAL A 216 -1.50 -9.67 -17.57
N PHE A 217 -1.77 -8.36 -17.67
CA PHE A 217 -1.26 -7.51 -18.73
C PHE A 217 -1.22 -6.05 -18.31
N ARG A 218 -0.48 -5.22 -19.04
CA ARG A 218 -0.50 -3.76 -18.88
C ARG A 218 -1.52 -3.15 -19.81
N SER A 219 -2.17 -2.09 -19.37
CA SER A 219 -3.17 -1.40 -20.16
C SER A 219 -3.16 0.10 -19.90
N SER A 220 -3.32 0.89 -20.98
CA SER A 220 -3.68 2.30 -20.87
C SER A 220 -5.15 2.49 -21.16
N ARG A 221 -5.78 3.48 -20.50
CA ARG A 221 -7.20 3.80 -20.69
C ARG A 221 -7.36 5.32 -20.71
N PRO A 222 -7.12 5.98 -21.84
CA PRO A 222 -7.31 7.42 -21.98
C PRO A 222 -8.79 7.77 -21.73
N GLN A 223 -9.04 8.73 -20.83
CA GLN A 223 -10.37 9.08 -20.36
C GLN A 223 -10.82 10.45 -20.84
N THR A 224 -9.91 11.43 -20.84
CA THR A 224 -10.26 12.80 -21.24
C THR A 224 -10.23 12.97 -22.76
N PRO A 225 -10.97 13.93 -23.34
CA PRO A 225 -10.91 14.21 -24.76
C PRO A 225 -9.49 14.50 -25.26
N GLU A 226 -8.66 15.13 -24.43
CA GLU A 226 -7.27 15.47 -24.72
C GLU A 226 -6.40 14.20 -24.78
N GLU A 227 -6.50 13.30 -23.79
CA GLU A 227 -5.80 12.03 -23.77
C GLU A 227 -6.20 11.13 -24.92
N ILE A 228 -7.50 11.04 -25.22
CA ILE A 228 -8.04 10.27 -26.35
C ILE A 228 -7.47 10.78 -27.67
N LYS A 229 -7.46 12.11 -27.83
CA LYS A 229 -6.89 12.74 -29.04
C LYS A 229 -5.41 12.45 -29.16
N GLU A 230 -4.65 12.64 -28.08
CA GLU A 230 -3.19 12.39 -28.09
C GLU A 230 -2.87 10.93 -28.39
N TYR A 231 -3.58 9.99 -27.78
CA TYR A 231 -3.40 8.56 -28.06
C TYR A 231 -3.63 8.23 -29.54
N LYS A 232 -4.71 8.71 -30.13
CA LYS A 232 -5.03 8.49 -31.55
C LYS A 232 -4.03 9.16 -32.47
N ASP A 233 -3.66 10.42 -32.18
CA ASP A 233 -2.68 11.16 -32.99
C ASP A 233 -1.30 10.47 -32.98
N LEU A 234 -0.93 9.80 -31.87
CA LEU A 234 0.31 9.02 -31.79
C LEU A 234 0.17 7.70 -32.54
N LEU A 235 -0.93 6.99 -32.36
CA LEU A 235 -1.18 5.71 -33.02
C LEU A 235 -1.19 5.84 -34.54
N ASP A 236 -1.78 6.92 -35.08
CA ASP A 236 -1.77 7.27 -36.51
C ASP A 236 -0.34 7.52 -37.04
N GLN A 237 0.60 7.86 -36.16
CA GLN A 237 2.04 8.01 -36.48
C GLN A 237 2.83 6.71 -36.26
N GLY A 238 2.20 5.61 -35.89
CA GLY A 238 2.86 4.37 -35.50
C GLY A 238 3.61 4.47 -34.16
N LEU A 239 3.09 5.27 -33.24
CA LEU A 239 3.70 5.52 -31.91
C LEU A 239 2.69 5.31 -30.81
N VAL A 240 3.18 4.96 -29.60
CA VAL A 240 2.39 4.96 -28.37
C VAL A 240 3.22 5.51 -27.20
N MET A 241 2.56 6.09 -26.20
CA MET A 241 3.19 6.47 -24.94
C MET A 241 3.06 5.32 -23.95
N PRO A 242 4.16 4.78 -23.41
CA PRO A 242 4.11 3.73 -22.40
C PRO A 242 3.96 4.29 -20.97
N THR A 243 3.30 5.42 -20.83
CA THR A 243 3.01 6.10 -19.57
C THR A 243 1.53 6.01 -19.26
N ASN A 244 1.15 6.18 -17.99
CA ASN A 244 -0.24 6.00 -17.52
C ASN A 244 -0.80 4.61 -17.87
N MET A 245 -0.02 3.58 -17.57
CA MET A 245 -0.41 2.19 -17.71
C MET A 245 -0.64 1.57 -16.35
N GLU A 246 -1.70 0.79 -16.24
CA GLU A 246 -2.03 0.02 -15.05
C GLU A 246 -2.02 -1.48 -15.35
N ILE A 247 -1.92 -2.29 -14.31
CA ILE A 247 -1.97 -3.74 -14.44
C ILE A 247 -3.42 -4.21 -14.34
N TYR A 248 -3.78 -5.09 -15.27
CA TYR A 248 -5.09 -5.71 -15.37
C TYR A 248 -4.99 -7.24 -15.37
N THR A 249 -6.06 -7.90 -14.94
CA THR A 249 -6.25 -9.34 -15.09
C THR A 249 -7.56 -9.64 -15.79
N MET A 250 -7.65 -10.78 -16.48
CA MET A 250 -8.89 -11.32 -17.04
C MET A 250 -8.80 -12.86 -17.21
N ASN A 251 -9.92 -13.51 -17.44
CA ASN A 251 -9.91 -14.92 -17.86
C ASN A 251 -9.44 -15.04 -19.31
N ILE A 252 -8.91 -16.20 -19.70
CA ILE A 252 -8.42 -16.46 -21.08
C ILE A 252 -9.52 -16.41 -22.14
N ASP A 253 -10.78 -16.42 -21.76
CA ASP A 253 -11.91 -16.23 -22.66
C ASP A 253 -12.30 -14.77 -22.90
N GLY A 254 -11.64 -13.83 -22.19
CA GLY A 254 -11.89 -12.39 -22.23
C GLY A 254 -12.88 -11.88 -21.17
N THR A 255 -13.39 -12.76 -20.31
CA THR A 255 -14.30 -12.38 -19.20
C THR A 255 -13.54 -11.98 -17.93
N ASP A 256 -14.27 -11.43 -16.95
CA ASP A 256 -13.73 -11.02 -15.62
C ASP A 256 -12.54 -10.03 -15.72
N LEU A 257 -12.66 -9.04 -16.60
CA LEU A 257 -11.65 -7.98 -16.72
C LEU A 257 -11.65 -7.12 -15.46
N LYS A 258 -10.49 -7.07 -14.79
CA LYS A 258 -10.28 -6.31 -13.56
C LYS A 258 -9.01 -5.47 -13.63
N GLN A 259 -9.10 -4.23 -13.20
CA GLN A 259 -7.93 -3.41 -12.91
C GLN A 259 -7.36 -3.80 -11.54
N VAL A 260 -6.07 -4.11 -11.48
CA VAL A 260 -5.37 -4.55 -10.26
C VAL A 260 -4.64 -3.38 -9.60
N THR A 261 -4.02 -2.51 -10.40
CA THR A 261 -3.28 -1.35 -9.88
C THR A 261 -3.98 -0.04 -10.19
N HIS A 262 -3.83 0.94 -9.29
CA HIS A 262 -4.30 2.32 -9.42
C HIS A 262 -3.18 3.29 -9.01
N LEU A 263 -1.96 3.01 -9.47
CA LEU A 263 -0.74 3.69 -9.03
C LEU A 263 -0.42 4.95 -9.85
N GLY A 264 -1.02 5.06 -11.04
CA GLY A 264 -0.64 6.06 -12.02
C GLY A 264 0.75 5.81 -12.60
N LYS A 265 1.21 6.70 -13.49
CA LYS A 265 2.48 6.60 -14.21
C LYS A 265 2.60 5.29 -15.01
N ALA A 266 3.78 4.67 -15.06
CA ALA A 266 4.03 3.48 -15.85
C ALA A 266 4.16 2.23 -14.97
N ASN A 267 3.28 1.26 -15.19
CA ASN A 267 3.31 -0.05 -14.58
C ASN A 267 3.41 -1.09 -15.69
N TRP A 268 4.55 -1.80 -15.78
CA TRP A 268 4.92 -2.65 -16.91
C TRP A 268 5.27 -4.06 -16.50
N SER A 269 5.37 -4.94 -17.51
CA SER A 269 5.96 -6.28 -17.41
C SER A 269 5.42 -7.09 -16.23
N PRO A 270 4.09 -7.22 -16.07
CA PRO A 270 3.54 -8.00 -15.00
C PRO A 270 3.80 -9.50 -15.23
N TYR A 271 4.10 -10.23 -14.17
CA TYR A 271 4.29 -11.67 -14.19
C TYR A 271 3.68 -12.31 -12.95
N PHE A 272 2.93 -13.41 -13.11
CA PHE A 272 2.37 -14.10 -11.95
C PHE A 272 3.47 -14.75 -11.10
N HIS A 273 3.35 -14.60 -9.79
CA HIS A 273 4.08 -15.42 -8.84
C HIS A 273 3.65 -16.90 -8.98
N PRO A 274 4.54 -17.90 -8.78
CA PRO A 274 4.21 -19.31 -8.91
C PRO A 274 3.00 -19.78 -8.10
N SER A 275 2.69 -19.11 -6.98
CA SER A 275 1.46 -19.40 -6.20
C SER A 275 0.16 -19.06 -6.93
N GLY A 276 0.21 -18.23 -7.99
CA GLY A 276 -0.97 -17.69 -8.66
C GLY A 276 -1.73 -16.63 -7.87
N LYS A 277 -1.28 -16.28 -6.65
CA LYS A 277 -1.96 -15.32 -5.76
C LYS A 277 -1.40 -13.92 -5.86
N LYS A 278 -0.16 -13.75 -6.32
CA LYS A 278 0.53 -12.46 -6.44
C LYS A 278 0.99 -12.22 -7.88
N ILE A 279 1.21 -10.96 -8.20
CA ILE A 279 1.77 -10.46 -9.45
C ILE A 279 3.01 -9.66 -9.12
N LEU A 280 4.14 -9.94 -9.78
CA LEU A 280 5.30 -9.06 -9.81
C LEU A 280 5.19 -8.17 -11.04
N PHE A 281 5.59 -6.91 -10.92
CA PHE A 281 5.57 -5.96 -12.03
C PHE A 281 6.59 -4.85 -11.82
N SER A 282 6.94 -4.16 -12.90
CA SER A 282 7.87 -3.04 -12.88
C SER A 282 7.09 -1.73 -12.82
N SER A 283 7.44 -0.83 -11.90
CA SER A 283 6.73 0.43 -11.73
C SER A 283 7.66 1.60 -11.40
N ASN A 284 7.31 2.77 -11.92
CA ASN A 284 7.96 4.04 -11.57
C ASN A 284 7.03 4.98 -10.77
N HIS A 285 5.96 4.46 -10.16
CA HIS A 285 4.97 5.28 -9.46
C HIS A 285 5.59 6.11 -8.32
N HIS A 286 6.62 5.59 -7.65
CA HIS A 286 7.36 6.25 -6.57
C HIS A 286 8.30 7.35 -7.08
N SER A 287 8.73 7.31 -8.36
CA SER A 287 9.77 8.17 -8.90
C SER A 287 9.28 9.58 -9.19
N THR A 288 10.08 10.59 -8.88
CA THR A 288 9.86 11.98 -9.31
C THR A 288 10.41 12.28 -10.69
N HIS A 289 11.28 11.42 -11.23
CA HIS A 289 12.02 11.65 -12.49
C HIS A 289 11.48 10.87 -13.70
N GLY A 290 10.56 9.92 -13.49
CA GLY A 290 9.86 9.20 -14.56
C GLY A 290 10.61 8.01 -15.18
N TYR A 291 11.88 7.79 -14.89
CA TYR A 291 12.70 6.68 -15.42
C TYR A 291 13.23 5.71 -14.34
N ASP A 292 12.93 5.98 -13.07
CA ASP A 292 13.31 5.09 -11.97
C ASP A 292 12.25 3.98 -11.85
N PHE A 293 12.57 2.79 -12.33
CA PHE A 293 11.71 1.62 -12.23
C PHE A 293 12.21 0.67 -11.16
N GLN A 294 11.28 0.20 -10.33
CA GLN A 294 11.52 -0.87 -9.37
C GLN A 294 10.52 -2.01 -9.57
N ILE A 295 10.91 -3.20 -9.15
CA ILE A 295 10.02 -4.36 -9.14
C ILE A 295 9.18 -4.29 -7.87
N TYR A 296 7.87 -4.46 -8.04
CA TYR A 296 6.88 -4.55 -6.98
C TYR A 296 6.14 -5.88 -7.07
N SER A 297 5.58 -6.31 -5.96
CA SER A 297 4.57 -7.37 -5.90
C SER A 297 3.24 -6.79 -5.42
N ILE A 298 2.13 -7.36 -5.91
CA ILE A 298 0.78 -7.03 -5.49
C ILE A 298 -0.07 -8.31 -5.51
N ASP A 299 -1.06 -8.43 -4.65
CA ASP A 299 -2.00 -9.55 -4.74
C ASP A 299 -2.92 -9.41 -5.95
N THR A 300 -3.46 -10.52 -6.43
CA THR A 300 -4.33 -10.52 -7.63
C THR A 300 -5.65 -9.78 -7.44
N ASP A 301 -6.02 -9.45 -6.21
CA ASP A 301 -7.17 -8.61 -5.87
C ASP A 301 -6.84 -7.12 -5.79
N GLY A 302 -5.56 -6.72 -5.94
CA GLY A 302 -5.08 -5.35 -5.89
C GLY A 302 -4.59 -4.89 -4.53
N THR A 303 -4.53 -5.80 -3.55
CA THR A 303 -4.03 -5.52 -2.19
C THR A 303 -2.55 -5.85 -2.05
N ASN A 304 -1.96 -5.53 -0.91
CA ASN A 304 -0.61 -5.95 -0.50
C ASN A 304 0.51 -5.55 -1.46
N LEU A 305 0.49 -4.27 -1.90
CA LEU A 305 1.57 -3.70 -2.70
C LEU A 305 2.87 -3.66 -1.89
N LYS A 306 3.93 -4.31 -2.40
CA LYS A 306 5.24 -4.37 -1.76
C LYS A 306 6.35 -4.11 -2.76
N GLN A 307 7.31 -3.27 -2.41
CA GLN A 307 8.51 -3.08 -3.22
C GLN A 307 9.49 -4.25 -3.00
N ILE A 308 10.06 -4.76 -4.08
CA ILE A 308 10.99 -5.90 -4.09
C ILE A 308 12.44 -5.45 -4.30
N THR A 309 12.66 -4.51 -5.24
CA THR A 309 13.99 -3.99 -5.55
C THR A 309 14.14 -2.54 -5.10
N TYR A 310 15.36 -2.17 -4.68
CA TYR A 310 15.67 -0.85 -4.14
C TYR A 310 16.95 -0.26 -4.72
N GLU A 311 17.79 -1.10 -5.33
CA GLU A 311 19.10 -0.71 -5.83
C GLU A 311 18.99 -0.13 -7.25
N ASN A 312 19.68 0.99 -7.49
CA ASN A 312 19.74 1.68 -8.78
C ASN A 312 18.40 2.19 -9.36
N PHE A 313 18.43 2.68 -10.62
CA PHE A 313 17.32 3.43 -11.21
C PHE A 313 16.46 2.60 -12.17
N PHE A 314 16.86 1.38 -12.49
CA PHE A 314 16.10 0.55 -13.43
C PHE A 314 16.17 -0.91 -13.03
N ASN A 315 15.03 -1.47 -12.63
CA ASN A 315 14.82 -2.88 -12.38
C ASN A 315 13.47 -3.27 -13.01
N ALA A 316 13.50 -4.16 -14.00
CA ALA A 316 12.33 -4.45 -14.81
C ALA A 316 12.31 -5.90 -15.33
N PHE A 317 11.19 -6.31 -15.93
CA PHE A 317 10.98 -7.60 -16.57
C PHE A 317 11.23 -8.81 -15.65
N PRO A 318 10.56 -8.89 -14.49
CA PRO A 318 10.70 -10.03 -13.60
C PRO A 318 10.06 -11.28 -14.18
N MET A 319 10.77 -12.42 -14.11
CA MET A 319 10.23 -13.73 -14.44
C MET A 319 10.77 -14.80 -13.50
N PHE A 320 9.90 -15.71 -13.05
CA PHE A 320 10.28 -16.86 -12.23
C PHE A 320 10.78 -18.03 -13.06
N SER A 321 11.73 -18.78 -12.49
CA SER A 321 12.06 -20.11 -12.99
C SER A 321 10.85 -21.05 -12.89
N PRO A 322 10.78 -22.13 -13.71
CA PRO A 322 9.66 -23.07 -13.68
C PRO A 322 9.40 -23.72 -12.30
N ASP A 323 10.44 -23.86 -11.47
CA ASP A 323 10.34 -24.37 -10.11
C ASP A 323 10.04 -23.30 -9.05
N GLY A 324 9.93 -22.02 -9.46
CA GLY A 324 9.66 -20.89 -8.60
C GLY A 324 10.80 -20.46 -7.68
N LYS A 325 11.98 -21.07 -7.79
CA LYS A 325 13.09 -20.82 -6.85
C LYS A 325 14.05 -19.72 -7.27
N LYS A 326 13.99 -19.28 -8.51
CA LYS A 326 14.83 -18.22 -9.03
C LYS A 326 13.98 -17.13 -9.67
N LEU A 327 14.46 -15.90 -9.57
CA LEU A 327 13.95 -14.74 -10.28
C LEU A 327 15.02 -14.26 -11.26
N VAL A 328 14.65 -14.06 -12.51
CA VAL A 328 15.45 -13.33 -13.50
C VAL A 328 14.81 -11.96 -13.72
N PHE A 329 15.63 -10.92 -13.89
CA PHE A 329 15.17 -9.57 -14.18
C PHE A 329 16.25 -8.75 -14.85
N SER A 330 15.89 -7.65 -15.47
CA SER A 330 16.83 -6.70 -16.10
C SER A 330 17.10 -5.54 -15.16
N SER A 331 18.36 -5.11 -15.08
CA SER A 331 18.77 -4.02 -14.20
C SER A 331 19.97 -3.26 -14.80
N ASN A 332 20.07 -1.98 -14.45
CA ASN A 332 21.27 -1.17 -14.73
C ASN A 332 22.31 -1.22 -13.59
N ARG A 333 22.18 -2.16 -12.66
CA ARG A 333 23.18 -2.45 -11.61
C ARG A 333 24.52 -2.80 -12.26
N ASP A 334 25.60 -2.35 -11.66
CA ASP A 334 26.97 -2.67 -12.10
C ASP A 334 27.21 -2.44 -13.60
N GLY A 335 26.45 -1.52 -14.22
CA GLY A 335 26.64 -1.11 -15.60
C GLY A 335 27.90 -0.27 -15.74
N ALA A 336 28.67 -0.46 -16.82
CA ALA A 336 29.81 0.39 -17.13
C ALA A 336 29.39 1.81 -17.53
N THR A 337 28.15 1.98 -17.98
CA THR A 337 27.52 3.26 -18.29
C THR A 337 26.12 3.36 -17.64
N PRO A 338 25.59 4.58 -17.39
CA PRO A 338 24.27 4.75 -16.78
C PRO A 338 23.10 4.18 -17.58
N HIS A 339 23.29 3.93 -18.88
CA HIS A 339 22.25 3.41 -19.79
C HIS A 339 22.44 1.93 -20.13
N GLU A 340 23.47 1.29 -19.60
CA GLU A 340 23.68 -0.14 -19.78
C GLU A 340 22.66 -0.91 -18.94
N THR A 341 21.93 -1.81 -19.57
CA THR A 341 20.99 -2.71 -18.92
C THR A 341 21.45 -4.15 -19.08
N ASN A 342 21.49 -4.91 -17.99
CA ASN A 342 21.94 -6.28 -17.97
C ASN A 342 20.89 -7.20 -17.33
N VAL A 343 20.93 -8.47 -17.72
CA VAL A 343 20.13 -9.54 -17.12
C VAL A 343 20.83 -10.06 -15.87
N PHE A 344 20.06 -10.17 -14.79
CA PHE A 344 20.49 -10.73 -13.51
C PHE A 344 19.60 -11.93 -13.15
N ILE A 345 20.18 -12.90 -12.47
CA ILE A 345 19.47 -14.02 -11.86
C ILE A 345 19.76 -14.04 -10.36
N ALA A 346 18.73 -14.34 -9.56
CA ALA A 346 18.85 -14.46 -8.12
C ALA A 346 18.11 -15.68 -7.61
N ASP A 347 18.49 -16.18 -6.44
CA ASP A 347 17.66 -17.07 -5.66
C ASP A 347 16.48 -16.28 -5.10
N TRP A 348 15.27 -16.77 -5.34
CA TRP A 348 14.05 -16.19 -4.79
C TRP A 348 13.82 -16.70 -3.37
N VAL A 349 13.63 -15.78 -2.45
CA VAL A 349 13.13 -16.05 -1.10
C VAL A 349 11.67 -15.65 -1.08
N ASP A 350 10.81 -16.64 -0.93
CA ASP A 350 9.37 -16.41 -0.99
C ASP A 350 8.91 -15.46 0.13
N PHE A 351 7.74 -14.91 -0.06
CA PHE A 351 7.12 -14.08 0.96
C PHE A 351 6.98 -14.91 2.25
N ASP A 352 7.25 -14.28 3.37
CA ASP A 352 7.14 -14.93 4.67
C ASP A 352 5.66 -15.39 4.85
N GLU A 353 5.45 -16.65 5.21
CA GLU A 353 4.10 -17.15 5.51
C GLU A 353 3.43 -16.31 6.60
N ALA A 354 4.22 -15.74 7.52
CA ALA A 354 3.73 -14.83 8.54
C ALA A 354 3.09 -13.55 7.95
N GLU A 355 3.56 -13.04 6.80
CA GLU A 355 2.94 -11.87 6.15
C GLU A 355 1.53 -12.21 5.58
N PHE A 356 1.35 -13.41 5.02
CA PHE A 356 0.02 -13.85 4.56
C PHE A 356 -0.95 -14.07 5.72
N VAL A 357 -0.47 -14.67 6.80
CA VAL A 357 -1.27 -14.90 8.01
C VAL A 357 -1.72 -13.58 8.62
N LYS A 358 -0.86 -12.55 8.62
CA LYS A 358 -1.18 -11.22 9.13
C LYS A 358 -2.37 -10.58 8.40
N ASP A 359 -2.34 -10.57 7.06
CA ASP A 359 -3.40 -9.97 6.27
C ASP A 359 -4.73 -10.72 6.46
N GLU A 360 -4.68 -12.05 6.51
CA GLU A 360 -5.85 -12.89 6.81
C GLU A 360 -6.40 -12.61 8.22
N ASN A 361 -5.55 -12.40 9.23
CA ASN A 361 -5.97 -12.10 10.59
C ASN A 361 -6.64 -10.73 10.70
N LEU A 362 -6.04 -9.69 10.08
CA LEU A 362 -6.64 -8.36 10.05
C LEU A 362 -8.03 -8.40 9.42
N LYS A 363 -8.15 -9.04 8.26
CA LYS A 363 -9.43 -9.19 7.56
C LYS A 363 -10.44 -9.98 8.37
N LYS A 364 -10.05 -11.14 8.91
CA LYS A 364 -10.90 -12.00 9.73
C LYS A 364 -11.46 -11.25 10.96
N SER A 365 -10.63 -10.44 11.61
CA SER A 365 -11.04 -9.70 12.79
C SER A 365 -12.04 -8.60 12.44
N ILE A 366 -11.80 -7.83 11.37
CA ILE A 366 -12.73 -6.78 10.92
C ILE A 366 -14.03 -7.40 10.43
N SER A 367 -13.98 -8.42 9.57
CA SER A 367 -15.18 -9.11 9.07
C SER A 367 -16.09 -9.62 10.18
N TYR A 368 -15.52 -10.08 11.30
CA TYR A 368 -16.33 -10.49 12.45
C TYR A 368 -16.83 -9.29 13.24
N LEU A 369 -15.92 -8.37 13.63
CA LEU A 369 -16.27 -7.25 14.50
C LEU A 369 -17.25 -6.26 13.83
N ALA A 370 -17.14 -6.04 12.53
CA ALA A 370 -18.04 -5.18 11.77
C ALA A 370 -19.22 -5.94 11.13
N SER A 371 -19.52 -7.14 11.59
CA SER A 371 -20.67 -7.90 11.07
C SER A 371 -21.98 -7.50 11.74
N ASP A 372 -23.09 -7.65 11.00
CA ASP A 372 -24.46 -7.47 11.52
C ASP A 372 -24.77 -8.39 12.71
N GLU A 373 -24.03 -9.50 12.88
CA GLU A 373 -24.18 -10.42 14.02
C GLU A 373 -23.92 -9.73 15.37
N LEU A 374 -23.07 -8.71 15.39
CA LEU A 374 -22.74 -7.96 16.60
C LEU A 374 -23.61 -6.72 16.78
N GLU A 375 -24.60 -6.50 15.90
CA GLU A 375 -25.59 -5.43 16.01
C GLU A 375 -24.98 -4.05 16.34
N GLY A 376 -23.78 -3.77 15.78
CA GLY A 376 -23.07 -2.49 15.99
C GLY A 376 -22.44 -2.29 17.36
N ARG A 377 -22.27 -3.34 18.16
CA ARG A 377 -21.44 -3.41 19.39
C ARG A 377 -21.68 -2.31 20.42
N LEU A 378 -22.91 -1.80 20.55
CA LEU A 378 -23.24 -0.78 21.57
C LEU A 378 -22.76 -1.23 22.95
N ALA A 379 -22.10 -0.35 23.69
CA ALA A 379 -21.61 -0.63 25.04
C ALA A 379 -22.72 -1.19 25.96
N GLY A 380 -22.42 -2.27 26.67
CA GLY A 380 -23.39 -3.01 27.53
C GLY A 380 -24.35 -3.91 26.77
N SER A 381 -24.36 -3.93 25.43
CA SER A 381 -25.26 -4.76 24.62
C SER A 381 -24.83 -6.23 24.54
N ALA A 382 -25.63 -7.06 23.87
CA ALA A 382 -25.28 -8.43 23.55
C ALA A 382 -24.16 -8.48 22.47
N GLY A 383 -24.16 -7.53 21.55
CA GLY A 383 -23.10 -7.40 20.49
C GLY A 383 -21.74 -7.06 21.10
N GLU A 384 -21.70 -6.12 22.04
CA GLU A 384 -20.48 -5.78 22.80
C GLU A 384 -19.93 -7.00 23.56
N ARG A 385 -20.80 -7.78 24.19
CA ARG A 385 -20.40 -9.01 24.90
C ARG A 385 -19.77 -10.03 23.96
N LYS A 386 -20.34 -10.27 22.77
CA LYS A 386 -19.76 -11.17 21.76
C LYS A 386 -18.40 -10.66 21.27
N ALA A 387 -18.28 -9.35 21.02
CA ALA A 387 -17.01 -8.73 20.64
C ALA A 387 -15.94 -8.91 21.72
N SER A 388 -16.28 -8.65 22.99
CA SER A 388 -15.35 -8.84 24.11
C SER A 388 -14.91 -10.31 24.29
N GLU A 389 -15.80 -11.26 24.09
CA GLU A 389 -15.50 -12.70 24.15
C GLU A 389 -14.59 -13.13 22.97
N TYR A 390 -14.80 -12.58 21.78
CA TYR A 390 -13.93 -12.78 20.62
C TYR A 390 -12.52 -12.27 20.90
N ILE A 391 -12.38 -11.03 21.35
CA ILE A 391 -11.09 -10.41 21.67
C ILE A 391 -10.38 -11.22 22.77
N PHE A 392 -11.07 -11.51 23.87
CA PHE A 392 -10.53 -12.29 24.97
C PHE A 392 -10.03 -13.67 24.52
N SER A 393 -10.79 -14.35 23.66
CA SER A 393 -10.43 -15.68 23.16
C SER A 393 -9.16 -15.62 22.28
N ASN A 394 -9.02 -14.59 21.44
CA ASN A 394 -7.80 -14.38 20.63
C ASN A 394 -6.58 -14.14 21.54
N LEU A 395 -6.68 -13.26 22.53
CA LEU A 395 -5.58 -13.01 23.47
C LEU A 395 -5.16 -14.28 24.23
N LYS A 396 -6.13 -15.12 24.64
CA LYS A 396 -5.85 -16.39 25.29
C LYS A 396 -5.17 -17.40 24.37
N GLN A 397 -5.54 -17.45 23.08
CA GLN A 397 -4.90 -18.32 22.09
C GLN A 397 -3.44 -17.94 21.86
N LEU A 398 -3.13 -16.64 21.97
CA LEU A 398 -1.74 -16.13 21.92
C LEU A 398 -0.93 -16.35 23.20
N GLY A 399 -1.53 -16.97 24.24
CA GLY A 399 -0.84 -17.27 25.50
C GLY A 399 -0.73 -16.09 26.47
N LEU A 400 -1.39 -14.96 26.20
CA LEU A 400 -1.35 -13.79 27.07
C LEU A 400 -2.16 -14.02 28.35
N LYS A 401 -1.76 -13.29 29.42
CA LYS A 401 -2.60 -13.14 30.61
C LYS A 401 -3.76 -12.22 30.27
N ALA A 402 -4.91 -12.79 29.86
CA ALA A 402 -6.07 -12.02 29.46
C ALA A 402 -7.12 -11.97 30.56
N GLU A 403 -7.77 -10.82 30.75
CA GLU A 403 -8.88 -10.60 31.68
C GLU A 403 -9.95 -9.72 31.05
N ILE A 404 -11.20 -9.89 31.53
CA ILE A 404 -12.32 -9.02 31.24
C ILE A 404 -12.57 -8.19 32.50
N GLN A 405 -12.58 -6.86 32.37
CA GLN A 405 -12.77 -5.91 33.48
C GLN A 405 -14.11 -5.23 33.33
N PRO A 406 -15.17 -5.66 34.10
CA PRO A 406 -16.46 -5.01 34.06
C PRO A 406 -16.43 -3.66 34.79
N PHE A 407 -17.18 -2.70 34.25
CA PHE A 407 -17.40 -1.40 34.86
C PHE A 407 -18.82 -0.89 34.56
N GLU A 408 -19.27 0.09 35.35
CA GLU A 408 -20.61 0.65 35.23
C GLU A 408 -20.53 2.17 35.09
N TYR A 409 -21.39 2.73 34.24
CA TYR A 409 -21.56 4.16 34.09
C TYR A 409 -22.99 4.53 33.71
N SER A 410 -23.31 5.83 33.69
CA SER A 410 -24.64 6.32 33.35
C SER A 410 -24.58 7.18 32.11
N VAL A 411 -25.49 6.93 31.16
CA VAL A 411 -25.67 7.73 29.93
C VAL A 411 -26.99 8.50 30.08
N LYS A 412 -26.99 9.77 29.68
CA LYS A 412 -28.19 10.56 29.51
C LYS A 412 -28.73 10.42 28.11
N LEU A 413 -29.81 9.65 27.94
CA LEU A 413 -30.45 9.46 26.64
C LEU A 413 -31.23 10.71 26.19
N ASN A 414 -31.69 11.54 27.13
CA ASN A 414 -32.26 12.87 26.87
C ASN A 414 -31.78 13.89 27.92
N PRO A 415 -31.68 15.18 27.56
CA PRO A 415 -31.22 16.23 28.49
C PRO A 415 -32.09 16.37 29.75
N HIS A 416 -33.32 15.85 29.74
CA HIS A 416 -34.31 15.93 30.82
C HIS A 416 -34.45 14.63 31.63
N ASP A 417 -33.69 13.56 31.26
CA ASP A 417 -33.77 12.28 31.96
C ASP A 417 -33.08 12.32 33.33
N ASP A 418 -33.59 11.49 34.25
CA ASP A 418 -32.90 11.21 35.51
C ASP A 418 -31.52 10.58 35.19
N PRO A 419 -30.44 11.05 35.82
CA PRO A 419 -29.09 10.48 35.63
C PRO A 419 -28.99 8.98 35.88
N SER A 420 -29.96 8.39 36.58
CA SER A 420 -30.02 6.94 36.85
C SER A 420 -30.77 6.14 35.79
N SER A 421 -31.34 6.77 34.76
CA SER A 421 -32.23 6.09 33.80
C SER A 421 -31.49 5.34 32.70
N GLY A 422 -30.22 5.60 32.49
CA GLY A 422 -29.38 4.97 31.44
C GLY A 422 -28.16 4.29 32.04
N GLN A 423 -28.35 3.30 32.95
CA GLN A 423 -27.19 2.51 33.46
C GLN A 423 -26.67 1.54 32.41
N VAL A 424 -25.39 1.65 32.10
CA VAL A 424 -24.65 0.79 31.16
C VAL A 424 -23.67 -0.07 31.95
N ASN A 425 -23.71 -1.39 31.71
CA ASN A 425 -22.77 -2.36 32.26
C ASN A 425 -21.84 -2.82 31.14
N ALA A 426 -20.75 -2.15 30.99
CA ALA A 426 -19.73 -2.39 29.97
C ALA A 426 -18.51 -3.15 30.51
N ARG A 427 -17.58 -3.48 29.64
CA ARG A 427 -16.38 -4.23 30.04
C ARG A 427 -15.19 -3.88 29.16
N ASN A 428 -14.02 -3.69 29.73
CA ASN A 428 -12.77 -3.68 29.00
C ASN A 428 -12.23 -5.12 28.84
N VAL A 429 -11.43 -5.35 27.81
CA VAL A 429 -10.68 -6.60 27.64
C VAL A 429 -9.20 -6.26 27.62
N ILE A 430 -8.42 -6.87 28.50
CA ILE A 430 -7.01 -6.57 28.69
C ILE A 430 -6.19 -7.84 28.46
N GLY A 431 -5.20 -7.76 27.61
CA GLY A 431 -4.17 -8.78 27.41
C GLY A 431 -2.81 -8.27 27.93
N TYR A 432 -2.14 -9.05 28.77
CA TYR A 432 -0.83 -8.69 29.30
C TYR A 432 0.22 -9.71 28.84
N LEU A 433 1.22 -9.23 28.11
CA LEU A 433 2.44 -9.97 27.75
C LEU A 433 3.52 -9.59 28.75
N ASP A 434 3.85 -10.52 29.63
CA ASP A 434 4.82 -10.35 30.71
C ASP A 434 6.19 -10.88 30.26
N ASN A 435 7.06 -10.00 29.84
CA ASN A 435 8.44 -10.29 29.48
C ASN A 435 9.40 -10.18 30.68
N ASN A 436 8.84 -9.99 31.90
CA ASN A 436 9.61 -9.74 33.12
C ASN A 436 10.55 -8.52 32.98
N ALA A 437 10.12 -7.50 32.27
CA ALA A 437 10.84 -6.27 31.99
C ALA A 437 10.43 -5.14 32.96
N ASP A 438 11.32 -4.14 33.07
CA ASP A 438 11.05 -2.98 33.96
C ASP A 438 10.06 -1.97 33.33
N LYS A 439 9.96 -1.91 32.00
CA LYS A 439 9.07 -0.99 31.28
C LYS A 439 7.79 -1.70 30.85
N THR A 440 6.69 -0.94 30.75
CA THR A 440 5.45 -1.43 30.17
C THR A 440 4.90 -0.44 29.15
N ILE A 441 4.53 -0.91 27.96
CA ILE A 441 3.89 -0.15 26.89
C ILE A 441 2.42 -0.58 26.81
N VAL A 442 1.51 0.39 26.77
CA VAL A 442 0.08 0.15 26.51
C VAL A 442 -0.18 0.40 25.03
N ILE A 443 -0.83 -0.55 24.36
CA ILE A 443 -1.34 -0.39 22.99
C ILE A 443 -2.84 -0.66 23.05
N GLY A 444 -3.67 0.30 22.62
CA GLY A 444 -5.10 0.21 22.83
C GLY A 444 -5.94 0.69 21.67
N ALA A 445 -7.21 0.26 21.68
CA ALA A 445 -8.28 0.67 20.80
C ALA A 445 -9.63 0.46 21.49
N HIS A 446 -10.64 1.27 21.19
CA HIS A 446 -11.99 0.94 21.63
C HIS A 446 -12.64 -0.08 20.68
N TYR A 447 -13.59 -0.86 21.20
CA TYR A 447 -14.25 -1.91 20.42
C TYR A 447 -15.79 -1.81 20.43
N ASP A 448 -16.35 -0.89 21.21
CA ASP A 448 -17.76 -0.51 21.13
C ASP A 448 -18.01 0.38 19.92
N HIS A 449 -19.27 0.51 19.51
CA HIS A 449 -19.73 1.47 18.51
C HIS A 449 -21.22 1.77 18.74
N LEU A 450 -21.90 2.39 17.79
CA LEU A 450 -23.20 3.05 17.99
C LEU A 450 -24.42 2.13 18.10
N GLY A 451 -24.25 0.81 17.92
CA GLY A 451 -25.38 -0.11 17.94
C GLY A 451 -26.37 0.12 16.81
N LYS A 452 -27.63 0.31 17.18
CA LYS A 452 -28.70 0.74 16.26
C LYS A 452 -29.08 2.21 16.48
N ASN A 453 -28.12 3.01 16.91
CA ASN A 453 -28.26 4.43 17.24
C ASN A 453 -29.13 4.70 18.49
N GLU A 454 -29.12 3.80 19.47
CA GLU A 454 -29.90 3.93 20.68
C GLU A 454 -29.51 5.16 21.54
N HIS A 455 -28.23 5.59 21.45
CA HIS A 455 -27.70 6.77 22.16
C HIS A 455 -27.70 8.05 21.30
N HIS A 456 -28.23 8.00 20.06
CA HIS A 456 -28.38 9.13 19.14
C HIS A 456 -27.04 9.80 18.71
N HIS A 457 -25.98 9.02 18.58
CA HIS A 457 -24.65 9.51 18.16
C HIS A 457 -24.42 9.43 16.64
N SER A 458 -25.35 8.86 15.86
CA SER A 458 -25.24 8.80 14.41
C SER A 458 -25.22 10.19 13.76
N THR A 459 -24.42 10.34 12.72
CA THR A 459 -24.38 11.55 11.88
C THR A 459 -25.37 11.48 10.72
N GLU A 460 -26.07 10.34 10.54
CA GLU A 460 -27.11 10.16 9.54
C GLU A 460 -28.50 10.38 10.13
N MET A 461 -29.31 11.20 9.44
CA MET A 461 -30.71 11.41 9.84
C MET A 461 -31.53 10.14 9.59
N ASP A 462 -32.53 9.89 10.44
CA ASP A 462 -33.47 8.75 10.33
C ASP A 462 -32.77 7.37 10.34
N SER A 463 -31.58 7.26 11.01
CA SER A 463 -30.81 6.02 11.14
C SER A 463 -31.19 5.17 12.36
N GLU A 464 -32.23 5.54 13.10
CA GLU A 464 -32.69 4.76 14.26
C GLU A 464 -33.12 3.34 13.84
N GLY A 465 -32.59 2.34 14.54
CA GLY A 465 -32.85 0.94 14.25
C GLY A 465 -31.96 0.35 13.10
N LEU A 466 -31.19 1.16 12.41
CA LEU A 466 -30.18 0.68 11.45
C LEU A 466 -28.90 0.29 12.20
N ILE A 467 -28.31 -0.83 11.80
CA ILE A 467 -27.03 -1.29 12.38
C ILE A 467 -25.90 -0.38 11.91
N HIS A 468 -25.09 0.09 12.86
CA HIS A 468 -23.86 0.83 12.62
C HIS A 468 -22.70 -0.12 12.85
N ASN A 469 -22.15 -0.71 11.78
CA ASN A 469 -21.14 -1.77 11.88
C ASN A 469 -19.77 -1.26 12.36
N GLY A 470 -19.44 0.02 12.13
CA GLY A 470 -18.21 0.63 12.62
C GLY A 470 -16.96 -0.14 12.19
N ALA A 471 -16.79 -0.33 10.87
CA ALA A 471 -15.65 -1.09 10.35
C ALA A 471 -14.35 -0.32 10.51
N ASP A 472 -14.34 0.97 10.18
CA ASP A 472 -13.21 1.84 10.47
C ASP A 472 -13.26 2.32 11.92
N ASP A 473 -14.42 2.66 12.41
CA ASP A 473 -14.68 3.16 13.77
C ASP A 473 -15.35 2.07 14.65
N ASN A 474 -14.62 1.23 15.43
CA ASN A 474 -13.17 1.12 15.40
C ASN A 474 -12.75 -0.37 15.36
N ALA A 475 -13.44 -1.19 14.50
CA ALA A 475 -12.99 -2.55 14.27
C ALA A 475 -11.59 -2.57 13.63
N SER A 476 -11.20 -1.51 12.90
CA SER A 476 -9.87 -1.36 12.30
C SER A 476 -8.77 -1.28 13.36
N GLY A 477 -8.94 -0.41 14.36
CA GLY A 477 -8.00 -0.28 15.48
C GLY A 477 -7.90 -1.55 16.31
N VAL A 478 -9.06 -2.15 16.64
CA VAL A 478 -9.09 -3.43 17.38
C VAL A 478 -8.32 -4.52 16.64
N SER A 479 -8.54 -4.64 15.32
CA SER A 479 -7.85 -5.64 14.49
C SER A 479 -6.34 -5.42 14.48
N ALA A 480 -5.90 -4.17 14.36
CA ALA A 480 -4.47 -3.82 14.42
C ALA A 480 -3.86 -4.15 15.80
N VAL A 481 -4.53 -3.85 16.90
CA VAL A 481 -4.05 -4.16 18.25
C VAL A 481 -3.98 -5.69 18.49
N LEU A 482 -4.94 -6.47 18.00
CA LEU A 482 -4.89 -7.94 18.05
C LEU A 482 -3.70 -8.49 17.24
N GLU A 483 -3.44 -7.92 16.06
CA GLU A 483 -2.32 -8.35 15.25
C GLU A 483 -0.97 -7.95 15.88
N LEU A 484 -0.87 -6.76 16.50
CA LEU A 484 0.30 -6.36 17.29
C LEU A 484 0.53 -7.31 18.47
N ALA A 485 -0.55 -7.72 19.16
CA ALA A 485 -0.45 -8.71 20.23
C ALA A 485 0.13 -10.03 19.71
N ARG A 486 -0.29 -10.50 18.53
CA ARG A 486 0.27 -11.67 17.87
C ARG A 486 1.76 -11.47 17.50
N MET A 487 2.09 -10.34 16.88
CA MET A 487 3.46 -10.04 16.44
C MET A 487 4.45 -10.03 17.60
N PHE A 488 4.07 -9.50 18.77
CA PHE A 488 4.93 -9.48 19.96
C PHE A 488 4.96 -10.82 20.70
N SER A 489 3.90 -11.65 20.63
CA SER A 489 3.86 -12.93 21.32
C SER A 489 4.50 -14.09 20.53
N GLU A 490 4.54 -14.00 19.18
CA GLU A 490 4.99 -15.10 18.30
C GLU A 490 6.35 -14.85 17.61
N ASN A 491 7.01 -13.71 17.84
CA ASN A 491 8.25 -13.34 17.14
C ASN A 491 9.54 -14.02 17.69
N GLU A 492 9.42 -14.98 18.61
CA GLU A 492 10.54 -15.69 19.24
C GLU A 492 11.54 -14.78 20.00
N LYS A 493 11.25 -13.48 20.16
CA LYS A 493 12.05 -12.50 20.87
C LYS A 493 11.40 -12.18 22.22
N ILE A 494 12.19 -11.99 23.24
CA ILE A 494 11.75 -11.43 24.52
C ILE A 494 12.22 -9.98 24.54
N GLU A 495 11.29 -9.04 24.41
CA GLU A 495 11.57 -7.62 24.44
C GLU A 495 11.88 -7.14 25.87
N ASP A 496 12.69 -6.06 25.95
CA ASP A 496 12.99 -5.37 27.22
C ASP A 496 11.82 -4.45 27.67
N ALA A 497 10.59 -4.85 27.34
CA ALA A 497 9.35 -4.25 27.80
C ALA A 497 8.23 -5.28 27.92
N ASN A 498 7.32 -5.08 28.87
CA ASN A 498 6.03 -5.75 28.93
C ASN A 498 5.03 -4.99 28.04
N PHE A 499 3.98 -5.67 27.59
CA PHE A 499 2.93 -5.06 26.79
C PHE A 499 1.56 -5.26 27.41
N ILE A 500 0.76 -4.21 27.40
CA ILE A 500 -0.67 -4.25 27.68
C ILE A 500 -1.40 -3.99 26.36
N PHE A 501 -2.15 -4.96 25.88
CA PHE A 501 -3.08 -4.81 24.78
C PHE A 501 -4.46 -4.55 25.36
N ALA A 502 -4.92 -3.30 25.26
CA ALA A 502 -6.13 -2.83 25.94
C ALA A 502 -7.25 -2.54 24.94
N PHE A 503 -8.41 -3.12 25.16
CA PHE A 503 -9.59 -2.93 24.34
C PHE A 503 -10.70 -2.33 25.21
N PHE A 504 -11.05 -1.08 24.90
CA PHE A 504 -11.96 -0.29 25.73
C PHE A 504 -13.38 -0.38 25.20
N SER A 505 -14.35 -0.25 26.10
CA SER A 505 -15.78 -0.10 25.78
C SER A 505 -16.29 1.22 26.35
N GLY A 506 -17.36 1.77 25.75
CA GLY A 506 -17.93 3.04 26.15
C GLY A 506 -17.07 4.26 25.79
N GLU A 507 -16.28 4.14 24.73
CA GLU A 507 -15.53 5.27 24.14
C GLU A 507 -16.54 6.28 23.59
N GLU A 508 -17.49 5.81 22.80
CA GLU A 508 -18.55 6.58 22.15
C GLU A 508 -19.47 7.35 23.13
N ASP A 509 -19.56 6.87 24.36
CA ASP A 509 -20.25 7.54 25.45
C ASP A 509 -19.35 8.48 26.28
N GLY A 510 -18.13 8.73 25.82
CA GLY A 510 -17.18 9.67 26.41
C GLY A 510 -16.02 9.03 27.17
N LEU A 511 -15.29 8.09 26.56
CA LEU A 511 -14.04 7.48 27.03
C LEU A 511 -14.21 6.69 28.35
N MET A 512 -15.38 6.08 28.59
CA MET A 512 -15.72 5.52 29.91
C MET A 512 -14.80 4.36 30.31
N GLY A 513 -14.48 3.48 29.34
CA GLY A 513 -13.63 2.31 29.62
C GLY A 513 -12.17 2.67 29.84
N SER A 514 -11.61 3.55 29.00
CA SER A 514 -10.23 3.98 29.19
C SER A 514 -10.03 4.80 30.46
N LYS A 515 -10.99 5.64 30.85
CA LYS A 515 -10.98 6.34 32.14
C LYS A 515 -10.96 5.37 33.32
N ALA A 516 -11.85 4.35 33.30
CA ALA A 516 -11.90 3.33 34.33
C ALA A 516 -10.57 2.54 34.40
N PHE A 517 -9.97 2.22 33.27
CA PHE A 517 -8.71 1.49 33.24
C PHE A 517 -7.50 2.35 33.66
N ALA A 518 -7.42 3.60 33.19
CA ALA A 518 -6.30 4.49 33.47
C ALA A 518 -6.26 4.93 34.95
N GLU A 519 -7.33 4.78 35.73
CA GLU A 519 -7.42 5.25 37.13
C GLU A 519 -6.32 4.61 37.99
N ASP A 520 -6.07 3.31 37.84
CA ASP A 520 -5.12 2.55 38.64
C ASP A 520 -4.03 1.83 37.83
N VAL A 521 -3.87 2.16 36.53
CA VAL A 521 -2.94 1.49 35.63
C VAL A 521 -1.49 1.52 36.14
N LYS A 522 -1.04 2.67 36.70
CA LYS A 522 0.31 2.82 37.28
C LYS A 522 0.51 2.02 38.56
N GLU A 523 -0.56 1.71 39.29
CA GLU A 523 -0.51 0.91 40.50
C GLU A 523 -0.49 -0.59 40.18
N LYS A 524 -1.22 -1.00 39.14
CA LYS A 524 -1.35 -2.40 38.75
C LYS A 524 -0.17 -2.93 37.93
N TYR A 525 0.46 -2.09 37.13
CA TYR A 525 1.47 -2.52 36.17
C TYR A 525 2.80 -1.79 36.39
N PRO A 526 3.94 -2.49 36.28
CA PRO A 526 5.24 -1.88 36.51
C PRO A 526 5.54 -0.84 35.43
N ASN A 527 5.92 0.35 35.84
CA ASN A 527 6.47 1.43 35.05
C ASN A 527 5.87 1.58 33.64
N VAL A 528 4.60 1.97 33.56
CA VAL A 528 3.92 2.28 32.29
C VAL A 528 4.55 3.55 31.72
N VAL A 529 5.30 3.39 30.61
CA VAL A 529 6.12 4.46 30.01
C VAL A 529 5.40 5.23 28.90
N THR A 530 4.46 4.60 28.21
CA THR A 530 3.66 5.23 27.15
C THR A 530 2.39 4.45 26.84
N MET A 531 1.44 5.13 26.21
CA MET A 531 0.26 4.51 25.60
C MET A 531 0.14 4.92 24.14
N ILE A 532 -0.06 3.93 23.25
CA ILE A 532 -0.30 4.12 21.83
C ILE A 532 -1.74 3.72 21.53
N ASN A 533 -2.54 4.68 21.07
CA ASN A 533 -3.94 4.49 20.74
C ASN A 533 -4.13 4.38 19.23
N LEU A 534 -4.94 3.42 18.79
CA LEU A 534 -5.31 3.23 17.39
C LEU A 534 -6.82 3.40 17.25
N ASP A 535 -7.21 4.41 16.47
CA ASP A 535 -8.62 4.71 16.26
C ASP A 535 -8.82 5.18 14.82
N MET A 536 -9.76 4.55 14.11
CA MET A 536 -10.03 4.81 12.69
C MET A 536 -8.75 4.74 11.83
N VAL A 537 -8.10 3.58 11.82
CA VAL A 537 -6.83 3.34 11.11
C VAL A 537 -6.98 2.57 9.80
N GLY A 538 -8.21 2.26 9.38
CA GLY A 538 -8.53 1.45 8.21
C GLY A 538 -8.71 2.23 6.90
N ARG A 539 -8.61 3.56 6.88
CA ARG A 539 -8.86 4.38 5.68
C ARG A 539 -7.63 5.14 5.17
N LEU A 540 -6.42 4.73 5.57
CA LEU A 540 -5.19 5.31 5.04
C LEU A 540 -5.10 5.07 3.53
N ASN A 541 -4.87 6.13 2.76
CA ASN A 541 -4.63 6.07 1.32
C ASN A 541 -3.52 7.06 0.92
N LYS A 542 -3.08 7.00 -0.35
CA LYS A 542 -1.99 7.84 -0.86
C LYS A 542 -2.24 9.36 -0.80
N ASP A 543 -3.51 9.77 -0.70
CA ASP A 543 -3.92 11.17 -0.70
C ASP A 543 -4.18 11.69 0.72
N LYS A 544 -4.10 10.81 1.75
CA LYS A 544 -4.26 11.13 3.16
C LYS A 544 -2.97 10.91 3.92
N ALA A 545 -2.65 11.81 4.83
CA ALA A 545 -1.59 11.60 5.82
C ALA A 545 -2.11 10.70 6.96
N LEU A 546 -1.24 9.88 7.55
CA LEU A 546 -1.47 9.33 8.87
C LEU A 546 -1.28 10.45 9.89
N THR A 547 -2.29 10.78 10.65
CA THR A 547 -2.15 11.71 11.77
C THR A 547 -1.57 10.96 12.98
N VAL A 548 -0.49 11.49 13.54
CA VAL A 548 0.09 11.02 14.80
C VAL A 548 -0.08 12.12 15.83
N GLY A 549 -1.08 11.94 16.71
CA GLY A 549 -1.35 12.85 17.84
C GLY A 549 -0.49 12.54 19.05
N GLY A 550 -0.44 13.47 20.01
CA GLY A 550 0.28 13.30 21.27
C GLY A 550 1.80 13.47 21.19
N VAL A 551 2.33 13.87 20.04
CA VAL A 551 3.78 13.89 19.78
C VAL A 551 4.51 14.84 20.74
N GLY A 552 3.86 15.89 21.22
CA GLY A 552 4.42 16.82 22.21
C GLY A 552 4.47 16.27 23.64
N THR A 553 3.86 15.13 23.92
CA THR A 553 3.77 14.56 25.27
C THR A 553 5.09 13.91 25.76
N SER A 554 6.06 13.75 24.87
CA SER A 554 7.44 13.39 25.21
C SER A 554 8.43 13.97 24.23
N PRO A 555 9.60 14.45 24.70
CA PRO A 555 10.61 15.05 23.82
C PRO A 555 11.29 14.02 22.89
N VAL A 556 11.15 12.73 23.13
CA VAL A 556 11.74 11.67 22.27
C VAL A 556 10.87 11.34 21.05
N PHE A 557 9.57 11.60 21.10
CA PHE A 557 8.64 11.20 20.04
C PHE A 557 8.89 11.84 18.68
N PRO A 558 9.19 13.15 18.56
CA PRO A 558 9.42 13.75 17.24
C PRO A 558 10.53 13.07 16.45
N ASP A 559 11.65 12.75 17.09
CA ASP A 559 12.78 12.05 16.45
C ASP A 559 12.43 10.60 16.07
N LEU A 560 11.76 9.87 16.96
CA LEU A 560 11.32 8.50 16.68
C LEU A 560 10.34 8.43 15.50
N ILE A 561 9.36 9.33 15.46
CA ILE A 561 8.37 9.36 14.39
C ILE A 561 9.04 9.66 13.04
N GLU A 562 9.95 10.64 12.96
CA GLU A 562 10.63 10.97 11.70
C GLU A 562 11.60 9.86 11.27
N ARG A 563 12.35 9.25 12.20
CA ARG A 563 13.32 8.17 11.93
C ARG A 563 12.66 6.92 11.37
N PHE A 564 11.46 6.57 11.85
CA PHE A 564 10.74 5.38 11.43
C PHE A 564 9.64 5.67 10.41
N LYS A 565 9.51 6.92 9.96
CA LYS A 565 8.58 7.32 8.90
C LYS A 565 8.88 6.52 7.62
N PRO A 566 7.92 5.74 7.15
CA PRO A 566 8.14 4.94 5.96
C PRO A 566 8.17 5.78 4.69
N ALA A 567 8.98 5.38 3.74
CA ALA A 567 9.07 6.08 2.45
C ALA A 567 7.73 6.05 1.70
N GLY A 568 7.29 7.20 1.21
CA GLY A 568 6.08 7.34 0.39
C GLY A 568 4.80 7.63 1.16
N PHE A 569 4.85 7.77 2.51
CA PHE A 569 3.68 8.16 3.31
C PHE A 569 3.87 9.54 3.95
N ASN A 570 2.79 10.31 3.95
CA ASN A 570 2.75 11.57 4.68
C ASN A 570 2.29 11.30 6.12
N ILE A 571 3.04 11.84 7.08
CA ILE A 571 2.64 11.87 8.49
C ILE A 571 2.31 13.32 8.84
N ALA A 572 1.11 13.55 9.33
CA ALA A 572 0.71 14.81 9.97
C ALA A 572 0.92 14.67 11.48
N ILE A 573 1.58 15.65 12.09
CA ILE A 573 1.90 15.63 13.51
C ILE A 573 0.97 16.57 14.26
N ASP A 574 0.33 16.05 15.33
CA ASP A 574 -0.33 16.85 16.34
C ASP A 574 0.40 16.69 17.67
N SER A 575 0.75 17.82 18.30
CA SER A 575 1.48 17.82 19.56
C SER A 575 0.62 17.63 20.80
N ALA A 576 -0.71 17.80 20.69
CA ALA A 576 -1.62 17.79 21.82
C ALA A 576 -1.77 16.39 22.45
N GLY A 577 -1.67 16.31 23.77
CA GLY A 577 -1.91 15.08 24.53
C GLY A 577 -3.39 14.84 24.83
N ILE A 578 -4.23 15.87 24.70
CA ILE A 578 -5.69 15.75 24.80
C ILE A 578 -6.25 15.72 23.39
N GLY A 579 -7.10 14.74 23.14
CA GLY A 579 -7.77 14.54 21.86
C GLY A 579 -9.10 13.79 22.02
N PRO A 580 -9.78 13.47 20.92
CA PRO A 580 -11.14 12.91 20.94
C PRO A 580 -11.18 11.39 21.11
N SER A 581 -10.15 10.75 21.66
CA SER A 581 -10.09 9.30 21.83
C SER A 581 -9.36 8.89 23.11
N ASP A 582 -9.25 7.60 23.38
CA ASP A 582 -8.84 6.95 24.64
C ASP A 582 -7.46 7.36 25.18
N HIS A 583 -6.52 7.80 24.31
CA HIS A 583 -5.20 8.30 24.73
C HIS A 583 -5.31 9.45 25.74
N THR A 584 -6.37 10.25 25.66
CA THR A 584 -6.64 11.36 26.59
C THR A 584 -6.71 10.90 28.04
N SER A 585 -7.30 9.73 28.30
CA SER A 585 -7.42 9.17 29.65
C SER A 585 -6.07 8.89 30.29
N PHE A 586 -5.07 8.48 29.50
CA PHE A 586 -3.71 8.20 29.95
C PHE A 586 -2.88 9.49 30.07
N TYR A 587 -3.02 10.42 29.15
CA TYR A 587 -2.38 11.73 29.23
C TYR A 587 -2.75 12.46 30.54
N LEU A 588 -4.02 12.39 30.94
CA LEU A 588 -4.51 12.97 32.19
C LEU A 588 -3.95 12.29 33.46
N LYS A 589 -3.25 11.17 33.30
CA LYS A 589 -2.49 10.45 34.35
C LYS A 589 -0.98 10.64 34.21
N ASP A 590 -0.51 11.68 33.51
CA ASP A 590 0.90 11.96 33.28
C ASP A 590 1.65 10.77 32.61
N ILE A 591 0.98 10.11 31.62
CA ILE A 591 1.58 9.09 30.77
C ILE A 591 1.75 9.69 29.39
N PRO A 592 2.96 9.68 28.78
CA PRO A 592 3.17 10.06 27.39
C PRO A 592 2.29 9.24 26.44
N VAL A 593 1.67 9.89 25.43
CA VAL A 593 0.72 9.20 24.55
C VAL A 593 1.03 9.45 23.10
N LEU A 594 0.71 8.49 22.26
CA LEU A 594 0.63 8.62 20.79
C LEU A 594 -0.75 8.18 20.33
N PHE A 595 -1.27 8.84 19.30
CA PHE A 595 -2.59 8.59 18.74
C PHE A 595 -2.50 8.43 17.23
N MET A 596 -2.81 7.25 16.71
CA MET A 596 -2.81 6.91 15.29
C MET A 596 -4.21 7.07 14.72
N PHE A 597 -4.36 7.91 13.69
CA PHE A 597 -5.65 8.26 13.11
C PHE A 597 -5.53 8.55 11.62
N THR A 598 -6.42 8.04 10.78
CA THR A 598 -6.42 8.30 9.32
C THR A 598 -7.38 9.40 8.88
N GLY A 599 -7.96 10.13 9.83
CA GLY A 599 -8.92 11.20 9.58
C GLY A 599 -10.36 10.70 9.46
N THR A 600 -11.29 11.61 9.66
CA THR A 600 -12.71 11.34 9.47
C THR A 600 -13.02 11.16 7.96
N HIS A 601 -14.12 10.48 7.66
CA HIS A 601 -14.61 10.24 6.31
C HIS A 601 -16.14 10.34 6.26
N GLN A 602 -16.71 10.38 5.05
CA GLN A 602 -18.16 10.58 4.89
C GLN A 602 -19.04 9.47 5.47
N ASP A 603 -18.49 8.31 5.83
CA ASP A 603 -19.17 7.20 6.48
C ASP A 603 -19.09 7.24 8.02
N TYR A 604 -18.35 8.21 8.60
CA TYR A 604 -18.14 8.34 10.05
C TYR A 604 -19.46 8.43 10.80
N HIS A 605 -19.65 7.56 11.79
CA HIS A 605 -20.88 7.42 12.58
C HIS A 605 -22.14 7.17 11.74
N LYS A 606 -21.99 6.36 10.66
CA LYS A 606 -23.12 5.99 9.79
C LYS A 606 -23.23 4.48 9.60
N PRO A 607 -24.43 4.00 9.23
CA PRO A 607 -24.62 2.58 8.87
C PRO A 607 -23.76 2.13 7.69
N SER A 608 -23.21 3.06 6.94
CA SER A 608 -22.38 2.79 5.74
C SER A 608 -20.88 2.58 6.06
N ASP A 609 -20.45 2.60 7.34
CA ASP A 609 -19.06 2.25 7.70
C ASP A 609 -18.89 0.73 7.80
N ASP A 610 -18.76 0.11 6.61
CA ASP A 610 -18.73 -1.34 6.42
C ASP A 610 -17.34 -1.84 5.96
N GLU A 611 -17.12 -3.17 6.12
CA GLU A 611 -15.85 -3.86 5.88
C GLU A 611 -15.26 -3.61 4.48
N GLU A 612 -16.10 -3.61 3.43
CA GLU A 612 -15.65 -3.48 2.04
C GLU A 612 -14.95 -2.14 1.74
N LYS A 613 -15.06 -1.18 2.63
CA LYS A 613 -14.43 0.14 2.49
C LYS A 613 -13.05 0.22 3.16
N ILE A 614 -12.63 -0.81 3.87
CA ILE A 614 -11.34 -0.84 4.57
C ILE A 614 -10.18 -1.00 3.58
N ASN A 615 -9.18 -0.14 3.71
CA ASN A 615 -7.91 -0.28 3.03
C ASN A 615 -6.94 -1.15 3.84
N TYR A 616 -6.99 -2.46 3.62
CA TYR A 616 -6.14 -3.43 4.35
C TYR A 616 -4.64 -3.17 4.16
N ASN A 617 -4.21 -2.67 3.00
CA ASN A 617 -2.80 -2.30 2.79
C ASN A 617 -2.39 -1.14 3.70
N GLY A 618 -3.24 -0.11 3.80
CA GLY A 618 -3.00 1.02 4.71
C GLY A 618 -3.01 0.57 6.17
N LEU A 619 -3.95 -0.29 6.55
CA LEU A 619 -4.07 -0.83 7.90
C LEU A 619 -2.85 -1.67 8.29
N ARG A 620 -2.41 -2.60 7.43
CA ARG A 620 -1.19 -3.38 7.64
C ARG A 620 0.03 -2.48 7.81
N PHE A 621 0.13 -1.48 6.96
CA PHE A 621 1.20 -0.50 7.01
C PHE A 621 1.25 0.23 8.38
N ILE A 622 0.11 0.68 8.90
CA ILE A 622 0.03 1.33 10.21
C ILE A 622 0.39 0.33 11.32
N THR A 623 -0.08 -0.92 11.23
CA THR A 623 0.26 -1.98 12.18
C THR A 623 1.77 -2.23 12.23
N ASP A 624 2.44 -2.34 11.07
CA ASP A 624 3.90 -2.48 10.98
C ASP A 624 4.64 -1.25 11.51
N TYR A 625 4.12 -0.07 11.23
CA TYR A 625 4.69 1.18 11.73
C TYR A 625 4.63 1.24 13.26
N VAL A 626 3.49 0.93 13.87
CA VAL A 626 3.33 0.89 15.32
C VAL A 626 4.22 -0.18 15.96
N PHE A 627 4.35 -1.35 15.33
CA PHE A 627 5.27 -2.40 15.79
C PHE A 627 6.73 -1.90 15.83
N ASN A 628 7.20 -1.28 14.74
CA ASN A 628 8.56 -0.75 14.66
C ASN A 628 8.78 0.42 15.63
N LEU A 629 7.79 1.31 15.76
CA LEU A 629 7.82 2.43 16.68
C LEU A 629 7.86 1.96 18.14
N SER A 630 7.08 0.94 18.49
CA SER A 630 7.11 0.32 19.83
C SER A 630 8.49 -0.27 20.14
N ASN A 631 9.12 -0.97 19.19
CA ASN A 631 10.49 -1.49 19.37
C ASN A 631 11.50 -0.34 19.55
N ALA A 632 11.35 0.76 18.83
CA ALA A 632 12.22 1.93 19.00
C ALA A 632 12.04 2.62 20.38
N ILE A 633 10.81 2.71 20.86
CA ILE A 633 10.48 3.24 22.20
C ILE A 633 11.13 2.38 23.30
N ILE A 634 11.19 1.05 23.12
CA ILE A 634 11.86 0.15 24.07
C ILE A 634 13.34 0.47 24.20
N GLU A 635 14.00 0.84 23.11
CA GLU A 635 15.44 1.15 23.08
C GLU A 635 15.80 2.48 23.76
N GLU A 636 14.83 3.39 23.94
CA GLU A 636 15.05 4.64 24.66
C GLU A 636 15.23 4.40 26.16
N ASN A 637 16.19 5.08 26.77
CA ASN A 637 16.46 4.92 28.21
C ASN A 637 15.28 5.36 29.06
N GLU A 638 14.67 6.50 28.75
CA GLU A 638 13.53 7.09 29.44
C GLU A 638 12.57 7.72 28.43
N ILE A 639 11.27 7.68 28.73
CA ILE A 639 10.21 8.38 27.98
C ILE A 639 9.62 9.44 28.93
N PRO A 640 10.25 10.62 29.07
CA PRO A 640 9.79 11.62 30.01
C PRO A 640 8.48 12.24 29.57
N PHE A 641 7.56 12.38 30.49
CA PHE A 641 6.29 13.07 30.25
C PHE A 641 6.50 14.58 30.12
N THR A 642 5.87 15.18 29.14
CA THR A 642 5.80 16.61 28.93
C THR A 642 4.34 17.04 28.87
N GLU A 643 3.94 17.94 29.75
CA GLU A 643 2.64 18.57 29.65
C GLU A 643 2.55 19.42 28.40
N THR A 644 1.65 19.08 27.49
CA THR A 644 1.40 19.87 26.30
C THR A 644 0.60 21.09 26.67
N LYS A 645 0.87 22.25 26.07
CA LYS A 645 0.19 23.49 26.37
C LYS A 645 -1.31 23.36 26.01
N ILE A 646 -2.11 22.97 26.98
CA ILE A 646 -3.48 23.45 27.04
C ILE A 646 -3.32 24.96 27.27
N GLN A 647 -3.91 25.79 26.42
CA GLN A 647 -3.99 27.22 26.75
C GLN A 647 -4.65 27.33 28.13
N GLN A 648 -3.83 27.68 29.11
CA GLN A 648 -4.22 27.71 30.53
C GLN A 648 -5.52 28.52 30.66
N GLY A 649 -6.56 27.90 31.17
CA GLY A 649 -7.75 28.60 31.66
C GLY A 649 -9.10 28.13 31.15
N ARG A 650 -9.23 26.97 30.49
CA ARG A 650 -10.57 26.53 30.00
C ARG A 650 -11.04 25.25 30.65
N ALA A 651 -12.11 25.37 31.43
CA ALA A 651 -13.05 24.27 31.62
C ALA A 651 -13.49 23.79 30.23
N VAL A 652 -13.70 22.48 30.03
CA VAL A 652 -14.27 21.94 28.79
C VAL A 652 -15.49 22.78 28.44
N PRO A 653 -15.49 23.51 27.31
CA PRO A 653 -16.61 24.38 26.98
C PRO A 653 -17.85 23.51 26.80
N GLN A 654 -18.92 23.78 27.56
CA GLN A 654 -20.23 23.25 27.21
C GLN A 654 -20.72 24.05 25.99
N TYR A 655 -20.61 23.44 24.82
CA TYR A 655 -21.09 24.05 23.58
C TYR A 655 -22.62 24.13 23.64
N LYS A 656 -23.14 25.33 23.40
CA LYS A 656 -24.60 25.54 23.28
C LYS A 656 -25.05 25.37 21.82
N VAL A 657 -24.12 25.33 20.88
CA VAL A 657 -24.37 25.25 19.46
C VAL A 657 -23.33 24.35 18.78
N THR A 658 -23.69 23.82 17.62
CA THR A 658 -22.79 23.11 16.72
C THR A 658 -22.94 23.66 15.31
N LEU A 659 -21.84 23.77 14.60
CA LEU A 659 -21.86 24.08 13.17
C LEU A 659 -22.34 22.89 12.34
N GLY A 660 -22.12 21.67 12.85
CA GLY A 660 -22.47 20.42 12.14
C GLY A 660 -21.48 20.10 11.05
N ILE A 661 -20.18 20.22 11.34
CA ILE A 661 -19.08 19.76 10.50
C ILE A 661 -18.32 18.63 11.19
N MET A 662 -17.58 17.86 10.40
CA MET A 662 -16.52 16.97 10.85
C MET A 662 -15.20 17.76 10.67
N PRO A 663 -14.56 18.19 11.76
CA PRO A 663 -13.34 18.98 11.67
C PRO A 663 -12.14 18.10 11.31
N GLY A 664 -11.27 18.58 10.43
CA GLY A 664 -9.94 18.01 10.24
C GLY A 664 -9.05 18.34 11.43
N TYR A 665 -8.38 17.31 11.98
CA TYR A 665 -7.51 17.49 13.16
C TYR A 665 -6.05 17.80 12.79
N ALA A 666 -5.68 17.75 11.51
CA ALA A 666 -4.34 18.14 11.08
C ALA A 666 -4.18 19.66 11.11
N ASP A 667 -3.22 20.15 11.89
CA ASP A 667 -2.86 21.58 11.88
C ASP A 667 -2.01 21.90 10.64
N THR A 668 -2.64 22.47 9.63
CA THR A 668 -2.00 22.94 8.39
C THR A 668 -1.63 24.42 8.44
N GLY A 669 -2.08 25.12 9.49
CA GLY A 669 -1.79 26.55 9.73
C GLY A 669 -2.58 27.52 8.86
N ASP A 670 -3.45 27.04 7.96
CA ASP A 670 -4.25 27.85 7.02
C ASP A 670 -5.74 27.96 7.41
N GLY A 671 -6.18 27.28 8.46
CA GLY A 671 -7.55 27.27 8.97
C GLY A 671 -8.01 25.86 9.36
N LEU A 672 -9.27 25.70 9.74
CA LEU A 672 -9.87 24.41 10.04
C LEU A 672 -10.39 23.75 8.77
N HIS A 673 -9.80 22.63 8.38
CA HIS A 673 -10.29 21.81 7.29
C HIS A 673 -11.63 21.15 7.64
N VAL A 674 -12.55 21.12 6.68
CA VAL A 674 -13.85 20.45 6.81
C VAL A 674 -13.76 19.09 6.14
N ASP A 675 -13.61 18.03 6.93
CA ASP A 675 -13.54 16.64 6.45
C ASP A 675 -14.92 16.08 6.10
N GLY A 676 -15.98 16.71 6.61
CA GLY A 676 -17.36 16.35 6.27
C GLY A 676 -18.36 17.36 6.80
N VAL A 677 -19.61 17.26 6.31
CA VAL A 677 -20.73 18.13 6.74
C VAL A 677 -21.93 17.25 7.08
N VAL A 678 -22.51 17.46 8.24
CA VAL A 678 -23.69 16.73 8.71
C VAL A 678 -24.94 17.33 8.04
N SER A 679 -25.67 16.48 7.33
CA SER A 679 -26.86 16.90 6.58
C SER A 679 -27.92 17.53 7.49
N GLY A 680 -28.54 18.62 7.01
CA GLY A 680 -29.56 19.38 7.74
C GLY A 680 -29.07 20.23 8.91
N LYS A 681 -27.77 20.25 9.24
CA LYS A 681 -27.19 21.12 10.25
C LYS A 681 -26.77 22.49 9.69
N ALA A 682 -26.36 23.40 10.55
CA ALA A 682 -26.06 24.78 10.22
C ALA A 682 -25.08 24.96 9.04
N ALA A 683 -24.02 24.14 8.98
CA ALA A 683 -23.05 24.15 7.89
C ALA A 683 -23.67 23.77 6.54
N ASP A 684 -24.43 22.67 6.51
CA ASP A 684 -25.11 22.17 5.31
C ASP A 684 -26.12 23.21 4.77
N LEU A 685 -26.94 23.73 5.67
CA LEU A 685 -27.95 24.74 5.32
C LEU A 685 -27.32 26.04 4.81
N ALA A 686 -26.14 26.40 5.27
CA ALA A 686 -25.37 27.55 4.82
C ALA A 686 -24.56 27.29 3.55
N GLY A 687 -24.41 26.03 3.10
CA GLY A 687 -23.67 25.65 1.89
C GLY A 687 -22.17 25.45 2.09
N ILE A 688 -21.71 25.18 3.32
CA ILE A 688 -20.34 24.67 3.61
C ILE A 688 -20.27 23.24 3.04
N LYS A 689 -19.11 22.86 2.53
CA LYS A 689 -18.89 21.56 1.90
C LYS A 689 -17.62 20.90 2.42
N GLN A 690 -17.54 19.58 2.27
CA GLN A 690 -16.30 18.85 2.45
C GLN A 690 -15.19 19.45 1.57
N GLY A 691 -13.99 19.59 2.14
CA GLY A 691 -12.81 20.20 1.49
C GLY A 691 -12.75 21.73 1.63
N ASP A 692 -13.74 22.39 2.26
CA ASP A 692 -13.63 23.81 2.64
C ASP A 692 -12.65 23.97 3.81
N ILE A 693 -12.03 25.15 3.92
CA ILE A 693 -11.20 25.53 5.06
C ILE A 693 -11.86 26.72 5.75
N ILE A 694 -12.29 26.55 7.00
CA ILE A 694 -12.88 27.63 7.80
C ILE A 694 -11.76 28.47 8.38
N THR A 695 -11.75 29.76 8.06
CA THR A 695 -10.73 30.70 8.54
C THR A 695 -11.27 31.72 9.59
N LYS A 696 -12.60 31.90 9.65
CA LYS A 696 -13.21 32.84 10.60
C LYS A 696 -14.69 32.53 10.85
N ILE A 697 -15.15 32.74 12.10
CA ILE A 697 -16.57 32.70 12.49
C ILE A 697 -16.91 34.03 13.19
N GLY A 698 -17.72 34.89 12.56
CA GLY A 698 -17.96 36.23 13.02
C GLY A 698 -16.66 37.04 13.12
N GLU A 699 -16.31 37.52 14.33
CA GLU A 699 -15.03 38.17 14.56
C GLU A 699 -13.91 37.23 15.05
N CYS A 700 -14.24 35.97 15.35
CA CYS A 700 -13.34 34.96 15.91
C CYS A 700 -12.51 34.28 14.78
N PRO A 701 -11.16 34.40 14.76
CA PRO A 701 -10.32 33.72 13.78
C PRO A 701 -10.21 32.24 14.10
N VAL A 702 -10.33 31.41 13.07
CA VAL A 702 -10.18 29.96 13.14
C VAL A 702 -8.87 29.58 12.46
N LYS A 703 -7.97 28.95 13.20
CA LYS A 703 -6.65 28.51 12.71
C LYS A 703 -6.55 26.98 12.66
N GLU A 704 -7.21 26.32 13.57
CA GLU A 704 -7.24 24.87 13.76
C GLU A 704 -8.46 24.52 14.66
N VAL A 705 -8.62 23.23 15.00
CA VAL A 705 -9.79 22.70 15.71
C VAL A 705 -10.05 23.39 17.06
N TYR A 706 -9.01 23.71 17.81
CA TYR A 706 -9.21 24.31 19.15
C TYR A 706 -9.69 25.77 19.09
N SER A 707 -9.14 26.58 18.19
CA SER A 707 -9.63 27.93 17.92
C SER A 707 -11.07 27.94 17.39
N TYR A 708 -11.45 26.93 16.59
CA TYR A 708 -12.83 26.72 16.17
C TYR A 708 -13.74 26.42 17.35
N MET A 709 -13.31 25.53 18.25
CA MET A 709 -14.05 25.19 19.46
C MET A 709 -14.24 26.43 20.35
N ASP A 710 -13.24 27.28 20.46
CA ASP A 710 -13.32 28.54 21.16
C ASP A 710 -14.36 29.49 20.57
N CYS A 711 -14.36 29.61 19.24
CA CYS A 711 -15.36 30.41 18.55
C CYS A 711 -16.78 29.92 18.79
N LEU A 712 -17.02 28.59 18.81
CA LEU A 712 -18.33 28.02 19.11
C LEU A 712 -18.80 28.25 20.56
N ALA A 713 -17.86 28.25 21.51
CA ALA A 713 -18.17 28.44 22.93
C ALA A 713 -18.77 29.84 23.23
N GLU A 714 -18.49 30.83 22.39
CA GLU A 714 -19.02 32.19 22.50
C GLU A 714 -20.43 32.35 21.92
N LEU A 715 -20.94 31.34 21.18
CA LEU A 715 -22.22 31.42 20.48
C LEU A 715 -23.38 30.81 21.28
N ASN A 716 -24.57 31.30 20.96
CA ASN A 716 -25.83 30.77 21.51
C ASN A 716 -26.76 30.33 20.38
N SER A 717 -27.66 29.40 20.70
CA SER A 717 -28.66 28.95 19.73
C SER A 717 -29.52 30.11 19.21
N GLY A 718 -29.59 30.19 17.88
CA GLY A 718 -30.26 31.26 17.14
C GLY A 718 -29.35 32.41 16.71
N ASP A 719 -28.06 32.43 17.09
CA ASP A 719 -27.11 33.42 16.61
C ASP A 719 -26.88 33.25 15.08
N GLU A 720 -26.83 34.38 14.39
CA GLU A 720 -26.45 34.44 12.97
C GLU A 720 -25.06 35.07 12.83
N LYS A 721 -24.13 34.38 12.19
CA LYS A 721 -22.75 34.87 11.99
C LYS A 721 -22.28 34.64 10.56
N GLU A 722 -21.46 35.58 10.05
CA GLU A 722 -20.70 35.36 8.83
C GLU A 722 -19.58 34.35 9.12
N VAL A 723 -19.53 33.26 8.35
CA VAL A 723 -18.44 32.27 8.37
C VAL A 723 -17.64 32.48 7.08
N ILE A 724 -16.33 32.64 7.21
CA ILE A 724 -15.42 32.79 6.08
C ILE A 724 -14.72 31.47 5.84
N ILE A 725 -14.85 30.98 4.62
CA ILE A 725 -14.21 29.73 4.17
C ILE A 725 -13.30 29.98 2.97
N LEU A 726 -12.30 29.11 2.78
CA LEU A 726 -11.57 28.99 1.53
C LEU A 726 -12.08 27.73 0.81
N ARG A 727 -12.50 27.88 -0.44
CA ARG A 727 -12.89 26.78 -1.36
C ARG A 727 -12.13 26.95 -2.66
N ASP A 728 -11.35 25.96 -3.07
CA ASP A 728 -10.47 26.06 -4.25
C ASP A 728 -9.56 27.30 -4.21
N GLY A 729 -9.04 27.63 -3.03
CA GLY A 729 -8.18 28.80 -2.79
C GLY A 729 -8.89 30.16 -2.88
N LYS A 730 -10.23 30.20 -2.95
CA LYS A 730 -11.02 31.43 -3.01
C LYS A 730 -11.79 31.64 -1.71
N GLU A 731 -11.70 32.84 -1.17
CA GLU A 731 -12.48 33.26 0.01
C GLU A 731 -13.97 33.35 -0.36
N ILE A 732 -14.81 32.70 0.43
CA ILE A 732 -16.27 32.72 0.33
C ILE A 732 -16.83 33.09 1.71
N LYS A 733 -17.81 33.94 1.73
CA LYS A 733 -18.54 34.39 2.93
C LYS A 733 -19.91 33.78 2.95
N LEU A 734 -20.22 33.06 4.01
CA LEU A 734 -21.50 32.36 4.20
C LEU A 734 -22.16 32.88 5.47
N ASN A 735 -23.46 33.11 5.42
CA ASN A 735 -24.23 33.50 6.60
C ASN A 735 -24.79 32.22 7.27
N VAL A 736 -24.34 31.93 8.46
CA VAL A 736 -24.70 30.71 9.20
C VAL A 736 -25.57 31.06 10.38
N LYS A 737 -26.67 30.32 10.55
CA LYS A 737 -27.52 30.36 11.71
C LYS A 737 -27.24 29.14 12.61
N PHE A 738 -26.74 29.42 13.81
CA PHE A 738 -26.35 28.43 14.80
C PHE A 738 -27.50 27.92 15.67
#